data_8d7460aaaaad0b59d2dee6fd094a3477
#
_entry.id   8d7460aaaaad0b59d2dee6fd094a3477
#
_cell.length_a   1.000
_cell.length_b   1.000
_cell.length_c   1.000
_cell.angle_alpha   90.00
_cell.angle_beta   90.00
_cell.angle_gamma   90.00
#
_symmetry.space_group_name_H-M   'P 1'
#
loop_
_entity.id
_entity.type
_entity.pdbx_description
1 polymer ?
#
loop_
_entity_poly.entity_id
_entity_poly.type
_entity_poly.pdbx_seq_one_letter_code
_entity_poly.pdbx_strand_id
1 'polypeptide(L)'
;MSTFLFRIGRWSFRHRRIVLALWLLIAVLTIGAAVTSGGKTNDNFTIPGTESQRATDLLAQRVPALGGGQTQVVFAAEENARITDTRQRDGIEQAVANLRKVDQVAEVTDPFQGGATSPDGTIGLGSVQYTVPPGSVNSSTLDDVKRAVQPAEAAGVHVAYSGSVFPGWTTAPSEGPELVGVVVALIILLITFGSLVAAGMPIVTAVLGVLITIMAVTAFAAVVNVATASTTVAIMLGLSCGIDYGLFVLYRHRNHVLRGMDPEDSVALSVGTAGSAVVFAALTVIIALCGLSVVGIPFLAVMGLAAAGAVLIAMLIALTLLPAMLGFAGPRIVQFISRPRRLHAHLERTAHTAATAPEEHRGARWGAFVVRHRVPVLILGVLLLAVMALPATHMRLGLPSGASQPTSNTQRQAYDLITEGFGVGANGPLLIVADGATEQRQTDQLMAALGKLPDVAAVQPLTMEGGVSVIQVTPQSGPNDPETTSLVHRIRDDRAAIEGSTGATILVGGNTASNIDVSAKLSSALPVFLIVVVGLALILLTFAFRTFFVPLKSVLGFLLSILAAFGAQVALFQWGWGRHLFSIVPAETVSFLPIIMLAIIFGLSSDYEVFVVSRIKEDYSRTGDARGAVVRGMSHSARVVTAAALIMFCIFLAFMFTSDPTIKAIGFSFAIGVLLDAFVVRLTLVPAVMALVGGRIWSHPRWFRHLPDPDIEGKRLEEAHRGSGNQRQ
;
A
#
# COMPACT_ATOMS: atom_id res chain seq x y z
N MET A 1 0.19 -28.29 -15.67
CA MET A 1 -0.37 -27.45 -14.58
C MET A 1 -1.88 -27.65 -14.47
N SER A 2 -2.66 -27.41 -15.53
CA SER A 2 -4.14 -27.51 -15.54
C SER A 2 -4.69 -28.87 -15.09
N THR A 3 -4.09 -29.99 -15.49
CA THR A 3 -4.49 -31.35 -15.00
C THR A 3 -4.26 -31.57 -13.51
N PHE A 4 -3.21 -30.98 -12.95
CA PHE A 4 -2.94 -31.03 -11.51
C PHE A 4 -3.98 -30.21 -10.73
N LEU A 5 -4.27 -29.01 -11.18
CA LEU A 5 -5.29 -28.14 -10.59
C LEU A 5 -6.70 -28.72 -10.73
N PHE A 6 -7.01 -29.37 -11.84
CA PHE A 6 -8.25 -30.12 -12.02
C PHE A 6 -8.41 -31.21 -10.93
N ARG A 7 -7.34 -31.97 -10.64
CA ARG A 7 -7.36 -32.99 -9.56
C ARG A 7 -7.54 -32.34 -8.20
N ILE A 8 -6.89 -31.21 -7.92
CA ILE A 8 -7.06 -30.45 -6.67
C ILE A 8 -8.51 -30.00 -6.52
N GLY A 9 -9.10 -29.38 -7.57
CA GLY A 9 -10.48 -28.92 -7.54
C GLY A 9 -11.48 -30.07 -7.26
N ARG A 10 -11.30 -31.21 -7.95
CA ARG A 10 -12.11 -32.41 -7.73
C ARG A 10 -11.92 -32.98 -6.33
N TRP A 11 -10.69 -33.06 -5.86
CA TRP A 11 -10.39 -33.55 -4.51
C TRP A 11 -10.99 -32.65 -3.43
N SER A 12 -10.86 -31.33 -3.56
CA SER A 12 -11.42 -30.36 -2.61
C SER A 12 -12.94 -30.38 -2.58
N PHE A 13 -13.61 -30.58 -3.71
CA PHE A 13 -15.06 -30.75 -3.78
C PHE A 13 -15.53 -32.01 -3.06
N ARG A 14 -14.86 -33.15 -3.29
CA ARG A 14 -15.18 -34.44 -2.65
C ARG A 14 -14.90 -34.45 -1.15
N HIS A 15 -13.76 -33.88 -0.74
CA HIS A 15 -13.31 -33.86 0.66
C HIS A 15 -13.58 -32.52 1.33
N ARG A 16 -14.69 -31.86 0.98
CA ARG A 16 -15.06 -30.48 1.42
C ARG A 16 -14.99 -30.26 2.93
N ARG A 17 -15.31 -31.28 3.75
CA ARG A 17 -15.24 -31.20 5.22
C ARG A 17 -13.80 -31.16 5.72
N ILE A 18 -12.92 -31.93 5.12
CA ILE A 18 -11.48 -31.99 5.46
C ILE A 18 -10.82 -30.65 5.08
N VAL A 19 -11.09 -30.13 3.88
CA VAL A 19 -10.54 -28.84 3.42
C VAL A 19 -11.00 -27.69 4.32
N LEU A 20 -12.30 -27.65 4.67
CA LEU A 20 -12.82 -26.64 5.59
C LEU A 20 -12.17 -26.76 6.97
N ALA A 21 -12.07 -27.98 7.53
CA ALA A 21 -11.43 -28.21 8.83
C ALA A 21 -9.95 -27.81 8.81
N LEU A 22 -9.22 -28.07 7.72
CA LEU A 22 -7.83 -27.68 7.56
C LEU A 22 -7.66 -26.16 7.58
N TRP A 23 -8.49 -25.42 6.83
CA TRP A 23 -8.42 -23.95 6.81
C TRP A 23 -8.82 -23.33 8.15
N LEU A 24 -9.82 -23.91 8.84
CA LEU A 24 -10.18 -23.49 10.20
C LEU A 24 -9.05 -23.79 11.20
N LEU A 25 -8.38 -24.92 11.06
CA LEU A 25 -7.21 -25.26 11.87
C LEU A 25 -6.06 -24.26 11.64
N ILE A 26 -5.76 -23.92 10.38
CA ILE A 26 -4.75 -22.90 10.04
C ILE A 26 -5.14 -21.55 10.70
N ALA A 27 -6.40 -21.14 10.61
CA ALA A 27 -6.87 -19.90 11.25
C ALA A 27 -6.68 -19.96 12.77
N VAL A 28 -7.04 -21.06 13.42
CA VAL A 28 -6.86 -21.22 14.89
C VAL A 28 -5.38 -21.22 15.27
N LEU A 29 -4.52 -21.87 14.49
CA LEU A 29 -3.06 -21.88 14.75
C LEU A 29 -2.44 -20.50 14.58
N THR A 30 -2.83 -19.74 13.54
CA THR A 30 -2.32 -18.35 13.34
C THR A 30 -2.83 -17.41 14.41
N ILE A 31 -4.09 -17.52 14.83
CA ILE A 31 -4.65 -16.75 15.97
C ILE A 31 -3.90 -17.12 17.25
N GLY A 32 -3.69 -18.40 17.53
CA GLY A 32 -2.94 -18.86 18.70
C GLY A 32 -1.50 -18.31 18.72
N ALA A 33 -0.81 -18.36 17.59
CA ALA A 33 0.53 -17.76 17.45
C ALA A 33 0.51 -16.24 17.68
N ALA A 34 -0.44 -15.52 17.10
CA ALA A 34 -0.57 -14.07 17.29
C ALA A 34 -0.85 -13.70 18.76
N VAL A 35 -1.70 -14.45 19.44
CA VAL A 35 -2.03 -14.20 20.87
C VAL A 35 -0.87 -14.51 21.80
N THR A 36 -0.11 -15.59 21.53
CA THR A 36 0.99 -16.02 22.41
C THR A 36 2.30 -15.30 22.18
N SER A 37 2.61 -14.92 20.96
CA SER A 37 3.89 -14.30 20.58
C SER A 37 3.74 -12.98 19.84
N GLY A 38 2.51 -12.47 19.68
CA GLY A 38 2.21 -11.31 18.85
C GLY A 38 3.03 -10.07 19.17
N GLY A 39 3.74 -9.56 18.18
CA GLY A 39 4.49 -8.31 18.23
C GLY A 39 3.58 -7.11 17.98
N LYS A 40 4.12 -5.93 18.26
CA LYS A 40 3.50 -4.65 17.89
C LYS A 40 4.09 -4.16 16.57
N THR A 41 3.28 -3.50 15.75
CA THR A 41 3.78 -2.78 14.58
C THR A 41 4.62 -1.58 15.03
N ASN A 42 5.67 -1.27 14.27
CA ASN A 42 6.57 -0.18 14.57
C ASN A 42 6.89 0.58 13.28
N ASP A 43 6.56 1.87 13.21
CA ASP A 43 6.77 2.72 12.04
C ASP A 43 8.15 3.41 12.06
N ASN A 44 9.17 2.72 12.53
CA ASN A 44 10.54 3.20 12.48
C ASN A 44 11.18 2.87 11.13
N PHE A 45 11.36 3.89 10.27
CA PHE A 45 11.88 3.77 8.91
C PHE A 45 13.42 3.88 8.88
N THR A 46 14.12 3.04 9.64
CA THR A 46 15.59 3.03 9.62
C THR A 46 16.15 2.33 8.39
N ILE A 47 17.23 2.88 7.83
CA ILE A 47 17.98 2.26 6.74
C ILE A 47 19.41 2.03 7.17
N PRO A 48 19.85 0.77 7.35
CA PRO A 48 21.22 0.45 7.69
C PRO A 48 22.22 1.05 6.69
N GLY A 49 23.32 1.62 7.22
CA GLY A 49 24.41 2.15 6.41
C GLY A 49 24.26 3.61 5.99
N THR A 50 23.15 4.28 6.27
CA THR A 50 23.01 5.74 6.11
C THR A 50 23.80 6.48 7.19
N GLU A 51 24.13 7.75 6.95
CA GLU A 51 24.87 8.55 7.94
C GLU A 51 24.01 8.84 9.16
N SER A 52 22.74 9.18 8.96
CA SER A 52 21.80 9.41 10.06
C SER A 52 21.61 8.17 10.95
N GLN A 53 21.64 6.96 10.37
CA GLN A 53 21.61 5.72 11.16
C GLN A 53 22.90 5.53 11.97
N ARG A 54 24.07 5.80 11.36
CA ARG A 54 25.35 5.73 12.10
C ARG A 54 25.39 6.73 13.26
N ALA A 55 24.84 7.93 13.07
CA ALA A 55 24.70 8.92 14.14
C ALA A 55 23.82 8.38 15.28
N THR A 56 22.68 7.76 14.94
CA THR A 56 21.75 7.16 15.91
C THR A 56 22.38 5.98 16.64
N ASP A 57 23.11 5.11 15.94
CA ASP A 57 23.80 3.95 16.51
C ASP A 57 24.91 4.40 17.48
N LEU A 58 25.66 5.47 17.11
CA LEU A 58 26.68 6.06 17.97
C LEU A 58 26.08 6.69 19.24
N LEU A 59 24.97 7.42 19.10
CA LEU A 59 24.23 7.97 20.25
C LEU A 59 23.75 6.87 21.19
N ALA A 60 23.14 5.81 20.67
CA ALA A 60 22.67 4.69 21.47
C ALA A 60 23.80 3.99 22.24
N GLN A 61 25.01 3.97 21.69
CA GLN A 61 26.19 3.37 22.34
C GLN A 61 26.85 4.29 23.37
N ARG A 62 26.98 5.59 23.08
CA ARG A 62 27.75 6.56 23.86
C ARG A 62 26.91 7.40 24.81
N VAL A 63 25.68 7.70 24.45
CA VAL A 63 24.72 8.51 25.22
C VAL A 63 23.35 7.81 25.24
N PRO A 64 23.22 6.68 25.97
CA PRO A 64 21.99 5.88 25.96
C PRO A 64 20.73 6.68 26.32
N ALA A 65 20.86 7.73 27.10
CA ALA A 65 19.76 8.63 27.46
C ALA A 65 19.10 9.29 26.23
N LEU A 66 19.83 9.51 25.13
CA LEU A 66 19.30 10.07 23.87
C LEU A 66 18.95 9.00 22.82
N GLY A 67 19.23 7.72 23.10
CA GLY A 67 18.98 6.61 22.18
C GLY A 67 17.58 6.01 22.28
N GLY A 68 16.79 6.39 23.29
CA GLY A 68 15.43 5.89 23.50
C GLY A 68 14.36 6.61 22.67
N GLY A 69 13.10 6.19 22.87
CA GLY A 69 11.94 6.89 22.31
C GLY A 69 11.77 8.28 22.92
N GLN A 70 11.22 9.23 22.16
CA GLN A 70 10.99 10.58 22.63
C GLN A 70 9.54 11.01 22.35
N THR A 71 8.94 11.70 23.33
CA THR A 71 7.70 12.45 23.18
C THR A 71 7.96 13.92 23.48
N GLN A 72 7.58 14.80 22.55
CA GLN A 72 7.49 16.23 22.83
C GLN A 72 6.10 16.53 23.39
N VAL A 73 6.06 17.22 24.52
CA VAL A 73 4.83 17.71 25.15
C VAL A 73 4.80 19.22 24.99
N VAL A 74 3.84 19.71 24.25
CA VAL A 74 3.69 21.14 23.98
C VAL A 74 2.62 21.70 24.90
N PHE A 75 2.98 22.69 25.71
CA PHE A 75 2.09 23.41 26.61
C PHE A 75 1.76 24.77 26.00
N ALA A 76 0.50 25.05 25.73
CA ALA A 76 0.05 26.33 25.20
C ALA A 76 -0.97 26.97 26.18
N ALA A 77 -0.74 28.20 26.58
CA ALA A 77 -1.70 28.94 27.38
C ALA A 77 -2.95 29.30 26.55
N GLU A 78 -4.12 29.35 27.21
CA GLU A 78 -5.34 29.87 26.59
C GLU A 78 -5.21 31.36 26.24
N GLU A 79 -6.13 31.87 25.43
CA GLU A 79 -6.13 33.28 24.98
C GLU A 79 -5.96 34.25 26.16
N ASN A 80 -5.02 35.21 26.02
CA ASN A 80 -4.65 36.21 27.00
C ASN A 80 -3.93 35.72 28.29
N ALA A 81 -3.51 34.47 28.38
CA ALA A 81 -2.67 33.95 29.44
C ALA A 81 -1.25 33.64 28.95
N ARG A 82 -0.33 33.51 29.89
CA ARG A 82 1.03 33.03 29.61
C ARG A 82 1.32 31.78 30.42
N ILE A 83 2.11 30.87 29.89
CA ILE A 83 2.55 29.68 30.64
C ILE A 83 3.37 30.05 31.89
N THR A 84 3.93 31.27 31.88
CA THR A 84 4.70 31.84 33.02
C THR A 84 3.84 32.42 34.13
N ASP A 85 2.52 32.58 33.92
CA ASP A 85 1.60 33.04 34.96
C ASP A 85 1.51 31.97 36.06
N THR A 86 1.37 32.42 37.31
CA THR A 86 1.51 31.54 38.50
C THR A 86 0.66 30.27 38.39
N ARG A 87 -0.62 30.39 38.01
CA ARG A 87 -1.53 29.25 37.94
C ARG A 87 -1.11 28.24 36.86
N GLN A 88 -0.78 28.72 35.69
CA GLN A 88 -0.35 27.88 34.54
C GLN A 88 0.99 27.24 34.85
N ARG A 89 1.91 28.00 35.38
CA ARG A 89 3.24 27.56 35.76
C ARG A 89 3.18 26.44 36.82
N ASP A 90 2.45 26.65 37.92
CA ASP A 90 2.27 25.64 38.97
C ASP A 90 1.68 24.32 38.40
N GLY A 91 0.69 24.43 37.50
CA GLY A 91 0.10 23.27 36.82
C GLY A 91 1.09 22.53 35.94
N ILE A 92 1.93 23.25 35.17
CA ILE A 92 2.98 22.67 34.34
C ILE A 92 4.08 22.03 35.16
N GLU A 93 4.57 22.71 36.20
CA GLU A 93 5.60 22.16 37.12
C GLU A 93 5.12 20.88 37.81
N GLN A 94 3.85 20.84 38.21
CA GLN A 94 3.23 19.64 38.74
C GLN A 94 3.11 18.52 37.69
N ALA A 95 2.74 18.84 36.45
CA ALA A 95 2.71 17.91 35.32
C ALA A 95 4.09 17.32 35.05
N VAL A 96 5.15 18.14 35.00
CA VAL A 96 6.54 17.72 34.80
C VAL A 96 6.98 16.82 35.95
N ALA A 97 6.64 17.17 37.20
CA ALA A 97 6.95 16.33 38.37
C ALA A 97 6.25 14.97 38.34
N ASN A 98 5.03 14.90 37.80
CA ASN A 98 4.30 13.65 37.59
C ASN A 98 4.88 12.84 36.43
N LEU A 99 5.23 13.46 35.31
CA LEU A 99 5.86 12.81 34.16
C LEU A 99 7.15 12.09 34.53
N ARG A 100 7.97 12.68 35.43
CA ARG A 100 9.21 12.05 35.93
C ARG A 100 8.97 10.76 36.71
N LYS A 101 7.75 10.50 37.18
CA LYS A 101 7.38 9.30 37.93
C LYS A 101 6.77 8.20 37.07
N VAL A 102 6.52 8.47 35.80
CA VAL A 102 5.92 7.50 34.90
C VAL A 102 6.93 6.40 34.57
N ASP A 103 6.46 5.16 34.56
CA ASP A 103 7.28 4.01 34.19
C ASP A 103 7.86 4.14 32.79
N GLN A 104 9.06 3.62 32.56
CA GLN A 104 9.84 3.73 31.34
C GLN A 104 10.29 5.17 30.95
N VAL A 105 10.03 6.19 31.75
CA VAL A 105 10.56 7.54 31.53
C VAL A 105 11.97 7.63 32.12
N ALA A 106 12.93 8.06 31.27
CA ALA A 106 14.31 8.29 31.67
C ALA A 106 14.52 9.72 32.17
N GLU A 107 14.05 10.69 31.39
CA GLU A 107 14.26 12.12 31.66
C GLU A 107 13.07 12.93 31.14
N VAL A 108 12.79 14.05 31.79
CA VAL A 108 11.79 15.03 31.40
C VAL A 108 12.41 16.42 31.42
N THR A 109 12.45 17.05 30.25
CA THR A 109 12.92 18.43 30.11
C THR A 109 11.84 19.42 30.58
N ASP A 110 12.23 20.37 31.42
CA ASP A 110 11.33 21.40 31.91
C ASP A 110 11.17 22.51 30.87
N PRO A 111 9.95 22.90 30.47
CA PRO A 111 9.71 23.96 29.49
C PRO A 111 10.20 25.34 29.95
N PHE A 112 10.45 25.55 31.24
CA PHE A 112 10.98 26.82 31.76
C PHE A 112 12.51 26.89 31.80
N GLN A 113 13.20 25.85 31.31
CA GLN A 113 14.66 25.77 31.27
C GLN A 113 15.17 25.79 29.81
N GLY A 114 16.38 26.30 29.61
CA GLY A 114 17.11 26.16 28.35
C GLY A 114 16.49 26.83 27.12
N GLY A 115 15.62 27.81 27.29
CA GLY A 115 15.00 28.49 26.12
C GLY A 115 13.85 27.71 25.48
N ALA A 116 13.28 26.75 26.19
CA ALA A 116 12.14 25.95 25.72
C ALA A 116 10.78 26.65 25.91
N THR A 117 10.76 27.94 26.27
CA THR A 117 9.59 28.82 26.29
C THR A 117 9.66 29.77 25.11
N SER A 118 8.54 29.97 24.42
CA SER A 118 8.44 30.93 23.30
C SER A 118 8.74 32.37 23.76
N PRO A 119 9.22 33.26 22.86
CA PRO A 119 9.58 34.64 23.22
C PRO A 119 8.44 35.45 23.82
N ASP A 120 7.20 35.14 23.46
CA ASP A 120 5.98 35.79 23.99
C ASP A 120 5.48 35.16 25.29
N GLY A 121 6.05 34.01 25.71
CA GLY A 121 5.69 33.31 26.92
C GLY A 121 4.37 32.56 26.85
N THR A 122 3.84 32.30 25.65
CA THR A 122 2.55 31.63 25.47
C THR A 122 2.69 30.12 25.30
N ILE A 123 3.83 29.63 24.77
CA ILE A 123 4.07 28.22 24.44
C ILE A 123 5.35 27.73 25.10
N GLY A 124 5.29 26.53 25.68
CA GLY A 124 6.45 25.83 26.26
C GLY A 124 6.62 24.42 25.70
N LEU A 125 7.87 24.01 25.49
CA LEU A 125 8.24 22.68 25.03
C LEU A 125 8.82 21.86 26.16
N GLY A 126 8.14 20.79 26.53
CA GLY A 126 8.69 19.71 27.35
C GLY A 126 9.08 18.53 26.47
N SER A 127 10.12 17.82 26.88
CA SER A 127 10.51 16.56 26.22
C SER A 127 10.53 15.43 27.24
N VAL A 128 9.86 14.33 26.91
CA VAL A 128 9.87 13.09 27.70
C VAL A 128 10.71 12.07 26.94
N GLN A 129 11.83 11.69 27.51
CA GLN A 129 12.73 10.69 26.99
C GLN A 129 12.45 9.34 27.66
N TYR A 130 12.35 8.27 26.87
CA TYR A 130 12.08 6.93 27.40
C TYR A 130 13.35 6.10 27.46
N THR A 131 13.36 5.12 28.40
CA THR A 131 14.45 4.15 28.55
C THR A 131 14.46 3.08 27.48
N VAL A 132 13.41 2.98 26.67
CA VAL A 132 13.19 1.95 25.65
C VAL A 132 12.95 2.58 24.27
N PRO A 133 13.22 1.85 23.17
CA PRO A 133 12.91 2.33 21.83
C PRO A 133 11.41 2.63 21.64
N PRO A 134 11.02 3.47 20.67
CA PRO A 134 9.63 3.93 20.48
C PRO A 134 8.59 2.80 20.43
N GLY A 135 8.87 1.73 19.69
CA GLY A 135 7.96 0.58 19.55
C GLY A 135 7.83 -0.31 20.78
N SER A 136 8.69 -0.13 21.80
CA SER A 136 8.71 -0.91 23.03
C SER A 136 8.07 -0.18 24.21
N VAL A 137 7.61 1.05 24.03
CA VAL A 137 6.88 1.80 25.07
C VAL A 137 5.51 1.15 25.28
N ASN A 138 5.15 0.90 26.53
CA ASN A 138 3.89 0.27 26.89
C ASN A 138 2.70 1.22 26.67
N SER A 139 1.54 0.68 26.32
CA SER A 139 0.31 1.48 26.21
C SER A 139 -0.10 2.10 27.54
N SER A 140 0.10 1.37 28.65
CA SER A 140 -0.10 1.89 30.01
C SER A 140 0.75 3.13 30.30
N THR A 141 2.02 3.12 29.90
CA THR A 141 2.93 4.26 30.04
C THR A 141 2.40 5.51 29.33
N LEU A 142 1.82 5.34 28.12
CA LEU A 142 1.26 6.46 27.38
C LEU A 142 -0.02 7.02 28.02
N ASP A 143 -0.85 6.15 28.58
CA ASP A 143 -2.03 6.58 29.34
C ASP A 143 -1.62 7.26 30.65
N ASP A 144 -0.51 6.84 31.26
CA ASP A 144 0.08 7.48 32.44
C ASP A 144 0.66 8.87 32.11
N VAL A 145 1.30 9.02 30.93
CA VAL A 145 1.76 10.32 30.43
C VAL A 145 0.58 11.28 30.24
N LYS A 146 -0.52 10.84 29.62
CA LYS A 146 -1.74 11.66 29.49
C LYS A 146 -2.34 12.04 30.86
N ARG A 147 -2.33 11.13 31.81
CA ARG A 147 -2.80 11.42 33.19
C ARG A 147 -1.87 12.37 33.94
N ALA A 148 -0.56 12.27 33.72
CA ALA A 148 0.43 13.10 34.37
C ALA A 148 0.29 14.59 34.02
N VAL A 149 -0.20 14.95 32.85
CA VAL A 149 -0.36 16.33 32.42
C VAL A 149 -1.71 16.97 32.78
N GLN A 150 -2.65 16.22 33.35
CA GLN A 150 -3.95 16.74 33.78
C GLN A 150 -3.89 17.98 34.68
N PRO A 151 -2.90 18.13 35.61
CA PRO A 151 -2.78 19.38 36.37
C PRO A 151 -2.57 20.62 35.49
N ALA A 152 -1.81 20.52 34.43
CA ALA A 152 -1.63 21.62 33.46
C ALA A 152 -2.94 21.93 32.70
N GLU A 153 -3.65 20.89 32.24
CA GLU A 153 -4.96 21.06 31.60
C GLU A 153 -5.99 21.70 32.54
N ALA A 154 -6.03 21.30 33.83
CA ALA A 154 -6.89 21.90 34.84
C ALA A 154 -6.52 23.36 35.18
N ALA A 155 -5.26 23.75 34.93
CA ALA A 155 -4.80 25.13 35.05
C ALA A 155 -5.15 26.02 33.85
N GLY A 156 -5.80 25.47 32.77
CA GLY A 156 -6.13 26.19 31.54
C GLY A 156 -4.97 26.22 30.55
N VAL A 157 -4.21 25.11 30.49
CA VAL A 157 -3.14 24.95 29.50
C VAL A 157 -3.57 23.86 28.53
N HIS A 158 -3.57 24.19 27.23
CA HIS A 158 -3.77 23.20 26.19
C HIS A 158 -2.51 22.35 26.01
N VAL A 159 -2.65 21.02 26.04
CA VAL A 159 -1.52 20.10 25.92
C VAL A 159 -1.63 19.30 24.62
N ALA A 160 -0.56 19.36 23.82
CA ALA A 160 -0.46 18.59 22.59
C ALA A 160 0.82 17.75 22.57
N TYR A 161 0.81 16.65 21.82
CA TYR A 161 1.91 15.69 21.81
C TYR A 161 2.47 15.50 20.40
N SER A 162 3.80 15.40 20.30
CA SER A 162 4.55 15.06 19.09
C SER A 162 5.70 14.11 19.44
N GLY A 163 6.46 13.67 18.44
CA GLY A 163 7.66 12.84 18.64
C GLY A 163 7.50 11.41 18.14
N SER A 164 8.50 10.57 18.40
CA SER A 164 8.61 9.22 17.83
C SER A 164 7.70 8.17 18.48
N VAL A 165 7.18 8.44 19.68
CA VAL A 165 6.40 7.47 20.49
C VAL A 165 4.90 7.59 20.23
N PHE A 166 4.39 8.75 19.85
CA PHE A 166 2.96 9.04 19.62
C PHE A 166 2.45 8.95 18.18
N PRO A 167 3.21 8.56 17.13
CA PRO A 167 2.68 8.41 15.80
C PRO A 167 1.55 7.35 15.78
N GLY A 168 0.34 7.76 15.41
CA GLY A 168 -0.79 6.85 15.19
C GLY A 168 -1.65 6.47 16.42
N TRP A 169 -1.33 6.91 17.62
CA TRP A 169 -2.06 6.51 18.86
C TRP A 169 -3.36 7.26 19.12
N THR A 170 -3.63 8.33 18.40
CA THR A 170 -4.79 9.19 18.65
C THR A 170 -6.04 8.81 17.87
N THR A 171 -5.94 7.89 16.93
CA THR A 171 -7.09 7.34 16.24
C THR A 171 -7.11 5.83 16.44
N ALA A 172 -8.09 5.34 17.22
CA ALA A 172 -8.47 3.93 17.14
C ALA A 172 -8.58 3.56 15.65
N PRO A 173 -8.08 2.40 15.20
CA PRO A 173 -8.25 1.97 13.82
C PRO A 173 -9.72 2.15 13.49
N SER A 174 -10.02 3.01 12.51
CA SER A 174 -11.39 3.16 12.06
C SER A 174 -11.76 1.86 11.34
N GLU A 175 -12.39 0.91 12.02
CA GLU A 175 -12.85 -0.37 11.47
C GLU A 175 -13.92 -0.21 10.37
N GLY A 176 -14.28 1.03 10.03
CA GLY A 176 -15.34 1.34 9.09
C GLY A 176 -14.99 1.21 7.60
N PRO A 177 -13.84 1.69 7.13
CA PRO A 177 -13.53 1.76 5.70
C PRO A 177 -13.48 0.41 5.01
N GLU A 178 -12.88 -0.61 5.63
CA GLU A 178 -12.81 -1.96 5.08
C GLU A 178 -14.22 -2.55 4.91
N LEU A 179 -15.10 -2.32 5.88
CA LEU A 179 -16.48 -2.80 5.83
C LEU A 179 -17.26 -2.16 4.69
N VAL A 180 -17.08 -0.85 4.45
CA VAL A 180 -17.70 -0.15 3.32
C VAL A 180 -17.24 -0.77 2.00
N GLY A 181 -15.94 -1.01 1.84
CA GLY A 181 -15.38 -1.66 0.66
C GLY A 181 -15.98 -3.05 0.42
N VAL A 182 -16.11 -3.87 1.46
CA VAL A 182 -16.72 -5.21 1.40
C VAL A 182 -18.20 -5.13 1.04
N VAL A 183 -18.96 -4.20 1.62
CA VAL A 183 -20.40 -4.02 1.30
C VAL A 183 -20.60 -3.62 -0.15
N VAL A 184 -19.80 -2.67 -0.66
CA VAL A 184 -19.87 -2.27 -2.07
C VAL A 184 -19.47 -3.42 -2.99
N ALA A 185 -18.41 -4.18 -2.65
CA ALA A 185 -18.03 -5.39 -3.38
C ALA A 185 -19.17 -6.42 -3.41
N LEU A 186 -19.87 -6.63 -2.28
CA LEU A 186 -21.04 -7.50 -2.21
C LEU A 186 -22.16 -7.05 -3.18
N ILE A 187 -22.44 -5.75 -3.22
CA ILE A 187 -23.45 -5.19 -4.15
C ILE A 187 -23.05 -5.46 -5.61
N ILE A 188 -21.80 -5.21 -5.97
CA ILE A 188 -21.31 -5.47 -7.34
C ILE A 188 -21.39 -6.96 -7.67
N LEU A 189 -21.01 -7.84 -6.73
CA LEU A 189 -21.14 -9.29 -6.92
C LEU A 189 -22.59 -9.74 -7.02
N LEU A 190 -23.52 -9.14 -6.25
CA LEU A 190 -24.95 -9.42 -6.35
C LEU A 190 -25.50 -9.02 -7.72
N ILE A 191 -25.09 -7.86 -8.24
CA ILE A 191 -25.47 -7.41 -9.59
C ILE A 191 -24.89 -8.38 -10.66
N THR A 192 -23.65 -8.83 -10.45
CA THR A 192 -22.95 -9.71 -11.40
C THR A 192 -23.53 -11.12 -11.42
N PHE A 193 -23.81 -11.70 -10.26
CA PHE A 193 -24.26 -13.08 -10.14
C PHE A 193 -25.78 -13.24 -9.94
N GLY A 194 -26.48 -12.24 -9.40
CA GLY A 194 -27.90 -12.32 -9.10
C GLY A 194 -28.26 -13.33 -7.99
N SER A 195 -27.29 -13.87 -7.26
CA SER A 195 -27.46 -14.85 -6.19
C SER A 195 -26.64 -14.43 -4.96
N LEU A 196 -27.28 -14.37 -3.79
CA LEU A 196 -26.60 -14.02 -2.53
C LEU A 196 -25.56 -15.06 -2.15
N VAL A 197 -25.83 -16.35 -2.39
CA VAL A 197 -24.88 -17.45 -2.10
C VAL A 197 -23.65 -17.31 -2.99
N ALA A 198 -23.84 -17.07 -4.29
CA ALA A 198 -22.73 -16.89 -5.21
C ALA A 198 -21.93 -15.61 -4.90
N ALA A 199 -22.60 -14.52 -4.56
CA ALA A 199 -21.93 -13.26 -4.22
C ALA A 199 -21.19 -13.31 -2.87
N GLY A 200 -21.74 -14.01 -1.89
CA GLY A 200 -21.16 -14.10 -0.55
C GLY A 200 -19.93 -14.99 -0.46
N MET A 201 -19.81 -16.02 -1.31
CA MET A 201 -18.69 -16.97 -1.23
C MET A 201 -17.30 -16.32 -1.41
N PRO A 202 -17.04 -15.55 -2.45
CA PRO A 202 -15.74 -14.88 -2.60
C PRO A 202 -15.41 -13.96 -1.42
N ILE A 203 -16.43 -13.31 -0.84
CA ILE A 203 -16.25 -12.41 0.31
C ILE A 203 -15.86 -13.21 1.55
N VAL A 204 -16.61 -14.27 1.88
CA VAL A 204 -16.32 -15.11 3.06
C VAL A 204 -14.91 -15.72 2.96
N THR A 205 -14.53 -16.19 1.78
CA THR A 205 -13.19 -16.76 1.56
C THR A 205 -12.10 -15.70 1.65
N ALA A 206 -12.33 -14.49 1.13
CA ALA A 206 -11.37 -13.39 1.21
C ALA A 206 -11.21 -12.89 2.64
N VAL A 207 -12.31 -12.71 3.38
CA VAL A 207 -12.28 -12.28 4.80
C VAL A 207 -11.52 -13.29 5.66
N LEU A 208 -11.74 -14.59 5.46
CA LEU A 208 -10.95 -15.62 6.15
C LEU A 208 -9.46 -15.54 5.79
N GLY A 209 -9.15 -15.33 4.52
CA GLY A 209 -7.76 -15.16 4.07
C GLY A 209 -7.08 -13.95 4.69
N VAL A 210 -7.79 -12.83 4.76
CA VAL A 210 -7.31 -11.59 5.41
C VAL A 210 -7.10 -11.82 6.91
N LEU A 211 -8.03 -12.48 7.59
CA LEU A 211 -7.89 -12.81 9.02
C LEU A 211 -6.61 -13.64 9.27
N ILE A 212 -6.40 -14.70 8.48
CA ILE A 212 -5.19 -15.54 8.58
C ILE A 212 -3.94 -14.69 8.32
N THR A 213 -3.99 -13.80 7.31
CA THR A 213 -2.86 -12.92 6.97
C THR A 213 -2.53 -11.94 8.11
N ILE A 214 -3.54 -11.25 8.67
CA ILE A 214 -3.34 -10.32 9.80
C ILE A 214 -2.71 -11.05 10.98
N MET A 215 -3.26 -12.20 11.36
CA MET A 215 -2.75 -12.99 12.48
C MET A 215 -1.32 -13.50 12.23
N ALA A 216 -1.02 -13.92 11.00
CA ALA A 216 0.33 -14.35 10.62
C ALA A 216 1.33 -13.16 10.66
N VAL A 217 0.95 -12.00 10.15
CA VAL A 217 1.77 -10.77 10.19
C VAL A 217 2.00 -10.33 11.65
N THR A 218 0.96 -10.37 12.50
CA THR A 218 1.06 -10.03 13.93
C THR A 218 1.99 -11.00 14.67
N ALA A 219 1.90 -12.30 14.40
CA ALA A 219 2.82 -13.27 14.97
C ALA A 219 4.27 -13.03 14.51
N PHE A 220 4.46 -12.66 13.23
CA PHE A 220 5.77 -12.38 12.66
C PHE A 220 6.38 -11.07 13.19
N ALA A 221 5.53 -10.10 13.55
CA ALA A 221 5.94 -8.83 14.16
C ALA A 221 6.64 -9.00 15.54
N ALA A 222 6.54 -10.16 16.17
CA ALA A 222 7.31 -10.49 17.38
C ALA A 222 8.82 -10.66 17.11
N VAL A 223 9.21 -10.96 15.87
CA VAL A 223 10.60 -11.29 15.50
C VAL A 223 11.21 -10.23 14.56
N VAL A 224 10.38 -9.56 13.77
CA VAL A 224 10.80 -8.58 12.77
C VAL A 224 9.98 -7.30 12.90
N ASN A 225 10.62 -6.15 12.73
CA ASN A 225 9.92 -4.87 12.72
C ASN A 225 8.99 -4.78 11.51
N VAL A 226 7.69 -4.70 11.76
CA VAL A 226 6.63 -4.59 10.75
C VAL A 226 5.99 -3.21 10.85
N ALA A 227 6.05 -2.43 9.77
CA ALA A 227 5.39 -1.13 9.71
C ALA A 227 3.86 -1.30 9.61
N THR A 228 3.10 -0.37 10.19
CA THR A 228 1.62 -0.37 10.13
C THR A 228 1.12 -0.38 8.69
N ALA A 229 1.76 0.38 7.80
CA ALA A 229 1.47 0.38 6.37
C ALA A 229 1.60 -1.02 5.73
N SER A 230 2.51 -1.89 6.23
CA SER A 230 2.68 -3.26 5.72
C SER A 230 1.44 -4.11 5.94
N THR A 231 0.86 -4.04 7.14
CA THR A 231 -0.38 -4.76 7.49
C THR A 231 -1.54 -4.26 6.64
N THR A 232 -1.68 -2.95 6.48
CA THR A 232 -2.75 -2.34 5.67
C THR A 232 -2.66 -2.74 4.20
N VAL A 233 -1.46 -2.69 3.61
CA VAL A 233 -1.25 -3.13 2.22
C VAL A 233 -1.54 -4.62 2.05
N ALA A 234 -1.15 -5.46 3.02
CA ALA A 234 -1.47 -6.89 3.01
C ALA A 234 -2.98 -7.15 3.09
N ILE A 235 -3.74 -6.38 3.90
CA ILE A 235 -5.20 -6.42 3.97
C ILE A 235 -5.82 -6.01 2.63
N MET A 236 -5.39 -4.88 2.08
CA MET A 236 -5.89 -4.35 0.81
C MET A 236 -5.74 -5.39 -0.32
N LEU A 237 -4.55 -5.98 -0.44
CA LEU A 237 -4.26 -6.98 -1.47
C LEU A 237 -4.92 -8.32 -1.19
N GLY A 238 -4.90 -8.79 0.06
CA GLY A 238 -5.55 -10.03 0.45
C GLY A 238 -7.05 -10.00 0.18
N LEU A 239 -7.70 -8.87 0.46
CA LEU A 239 -9.13 -8.69 0.22
C LEU A 239 -9.44 -8.58 -1.29
N SER A 240 -8.71 -7.72 -2.01
CA SER A 240 -8.95 -7.50 -3.45
C SER A 240 -8.65 -8.74 -4.29
N CYS A 241 -7.46 -9.33 -4.14
CA CYS A 241 -7.08 -10.56 -4.85
C CYS A 241 -7.96 -11.76 -4.43
N GLY A 242 -8.31 -11.87 -3.14
CA GLY A 242 -9.15 -12.94 -2.63
C GLY A 242 -10.54 -12.94 -3.25
N ILE A 243 -11.16 -11.79 -3.37
CA ILE A 243 -12.47 -11.65 -4.03
C ILE A 243 -12.33 -11.88 -5.54
N ASP A 244 -11.31 -11.32 -6.18
CA ASP A 244 -11.11 -11.40 -7.62
C ASP A 244 -10.79 -12.83 -8.08
N TYR A 245 -9.87 -13.52 -7.44
CA TYR A 245 -9.54 -14.92 -7.74
C TYR A 245 -10.75 -15.83 -7.53
N GLY A 246 -11.51 -15.60 -6.45
CA GLY A 246 -12.77 -16.29 -6.20
C GLY A 246 -13.81 -16.02 -7.30
N LEU A 247 -13.92 -14.78 -7.76
CA LEU A 247 -14.81 -14.37 -8.84
C LEU A 247 -14.54 -15.15 -10.14
N PHE A 248 -13.27 -15.29 -10.54
CA PHE A 248 -12.89 -16.00 -11.77
C PHE A 248 -13.30 -17.47 -11.76
N VAL A 249 -12.98 -18.18 -10.67
CA VAL A 249 -13.33 -19.62 -10.52
C VAL A 249 -14.84 -19.78 -10.47
N LEU A 250 -15.53 -18.96 -9.67
CA LEU A 250 -16.98 -19.05 -9.49
C LEU A 250 -17.74 -18.71 -10.79
N TYR A 251 -17.31 -17.68 -11.54
CA TYR A 251 -17.93 -17.31 -12.81
C TYR A 251 -17.87 -18.46 -13.83
N ARG A 252 -16.72 -19.12 -13.96
CA ARG A 252 -16.56 -20.30 -14.82
C ARG A 252 -17.47 -21.44 -14.37
N HIS A 253 -17.42 -21.78 -13.10
CA HIS A 253 -18.26 -22.84 -12.53
C HIS A 253 -19.75 -22.59 -12.79
N ARG A 254 -20.22 -21.39 -12.48
CA ARG A 254 -21.64 -21.04 -12.72
C ARG A 254 -22.03 -21.20 -14.19
N ASN A 255 -21.18 -20.75 -15.13
CA ASN A 255 -21.46 -20.86 -16.55
C ASN A 255 -21.51 -22.34 -17.02
N HIS A 256 -20.68 -23.22 -16.46
CA HIS A 256 -20.73 -24.65 -16.75
C HIS A 256 -22.01 -25.31 -16.21
N VAL A 257 -22.39 -24.99 -14.97
CA VAL A 257 -23.62 -25.51 -14.35
C VAL A 257 -24.87 -25.03 -15.12
N LEU A 258 -24.91 -23.77 -15.55
CA LEU A 258 -26.01 -23.23 -16.37
C LEU A 258 -26.13 -23.91 -17.76
N ARG A 259 -25.05 -24.51 -18.25
CA ARG A 259 -25.02 -25.32 -19.49
C ARG A 259 -25.31 -26.81 -19.23
N GLY A 260 -25.69 -27.19 -18.00
CA GLY A 260 -26.09 -28.56 -17.64
C GLY A 260 -24.93 -29.48 -17.25
N MET A 261 -23.70 -28.97 -17.02
CA MET A 261 -22.58 -29.79 -16.55
C MET A 261 -22.78 -30.22 -15.12
N ASP A 262 -22.37 -31.43 -14.77
CA ASP A 262 -22.37 -31.90 -13.38
C ASP A 262 -21.55 -30.98 -12.48
N PRO A 263 -22.01 -30.63 -11.27
CA PRO A 263 -21.34 -29.70 -10.37
C PRO A 263 -19.89 -30.09 -10.01
N GLU A 264 -19.60 -31.39 -9.81
CA GLU A 264 -18.26 -31.87 -9.49
C GLU A 264 -17.30 -31.66 -10.67
N ASP A 265 -17.71 -32.07 -11.88
CA ASP A 265 -16.90 -31.88 -13.08
C ASP A 265 -16.77 -30.39 -13.44
N SER A 266 -17.81 -29.62 -13.22
CA SER A 266 -17.81 -28.16 -13.41
C SER A 266 -16.79 -27.46 -12.50
N VAL A 267 -16.73 -27.80 -11.19
CA VAL A 267 -15.73 -27.26 -10.26
C VAL A 267 -14.33 -27.69 -10.68
N ALA A 268 -14.12 -28.99 -10.95
CA ALA A 268 -12.82 -29.52 -11.35
C ALA A 268 -12.28 -28.83 -12.60
N LEU A 269 -13.16 -28.65 -13.62
CA LEU A 269 -12.80 -27.97 -14.87
C LEU A 269 -12.54 -26.47 -14.65
N SER A 270 -13.33 -25.82 -13.80
CA SER A 270 -13.15 -24.39 -13.48
C SER A 270 -11.82 -24.12 -12.77
N VAL A 271 -11.45 -24.97 -11.81
CA VAL A 271 -10.14 -24.88 -11.13
C VAL A 271 -9.00 -25.25 -12.09
N GLY A 272 -9.19 -26.26 -12.96
CA GLY A 272 -8.19 -26.64 -13.97
C GLY A 272 -7.94 -25.55 -15.02
N THR A 273 -8.93 -24.74 -15.36
CA THR A 273 -8.87 -23.70 -16.40
C THR A 273 -8.66 -22.31 -15.81
N ALA A 274 -9.68 -21.73 -15.14
CA ALA A 274 -9.56 -20.40 -14.51
C ALA A 274 -8.54 -20.42 -13.39
N GLY A 275 -8.42 -21.50 -12.60
CA GLY A 275 -7.41 -21.62 -11.57
C GLY A 275 -5.97 -21.60 -12.11
N SER A 276 -5.72 -22.10 -13.33
CA SER A 276 -4.39 -21.96 -13.96
C SER A 276 -4.04 -20.48 -14.25
N ALA A 277 -5.00 -19.68 -14.68
CA ALA A 277 -4.82 -18.25 -14.86
C ALA A 277 -4.60 -17.55 -13.51
N VAL A 278 -5.36 -17.92 -12.47
CA VAL A 278 -5.20 -17.40 -11.09
C VAL A 278 -3.80 -17.72 -10.54
N VAL A 279 -3.27 -18.93 -10.75
CA VAL A 279 -1.90 -19.26 -10.31
C VAL A 279 -0.87 -18.41 -11.02
N PHE A 280 -0.99 -18.24 -12.35
CA PHE A 280 -0.07 -17.40 -13.11
C PHE A 280 -0.14 -15.95 -12.62
N ALA A 281 -1.33 -15.42 -12.46
CA ALA A 281 -1.64 -14.11 -11.94
C ALA A 281 -1.01 -13.90 -10.54
N ALA A 282 -1.34 -14.76 -9.59
CA ALA A 282 -0.80 -14.67 -8.22
C ALA A 282 0.74 -14.74 -8.19
N LEU A 283 1.35 -15.61 -9.01
CA LEU A 283 2.80 -15.71 -9.09
C LEU A 283 3.44 -14.42 -9.62
N THR A 284 2.85 -13.77 -10.61
CA THR A 284 3.36 -12.47 -11.11
C THR A 284 3.31 -11.39 -10.04
N VAL A 285 2.22 -11.32 -9.26
CA VAL A 285 2.09 -10.38 -8.14
C VAL A 285 3.10 -10.70 -7.04
N ILE A 286 3.20 -11.97 -6.63
CA ILE A 286 4.13 -12.43 -5.59
C ILE A 286 5.59 -12.10 -5.98
N ILE A 287 5.99 -12.37 -7.22
CA ILE A 287 7.35 -12.10 -7.70
C ILE A 287 7.62 -10.58 -7.70
N ALA A 288 6.67 -9.76 -8.15
CA ALA A 288 6.79 -8.31 -8.14
C ALA A 288 6.94 -7.77 -6.71
N LEU A 289 6.14 -8.28 -5.77
CA LEU A 289 6.20 -7.91 -4.35
C LEU A 289 7.49 -8.38 -3.67
N CYS A 290 7.93 -9.61 -3.94
CA CYS A 290 9.24 -10.08 -3.47
C CYS A 290 10.40 -9.26 -4.07
N GLY A 291 10.21 -8.69 -5.26
CA GLY A 291 11.16 -7.78 -5.89
C GLY A 291 11.45 -6.52 -5.05
N LEU A 292 10.55 -6.12 -4.14
CA LEU A 292 10.80 -5.02 -3.20
C LEU A 292 12.00 -5.30 -2.29
N SER A 293 12.35 -6.55 -2.05
CA SER A 293 13.55 -6.93 -1.29
C SER A 293 14.86 -6.55 -2.00
N VAL A 294 14.85 -6.40 -3.33
CA VAL A 294 16.03 -6.02 -4.14
C VAL A 294 16.44 -4.56 -3.88
N VAL A 295 15.50 -3.73 -3.44
CA VAL A 295 15.74 -2.32 -3.11
C VAL A 295 16.74 -2.16 -1.94
N GLY A 296 16.89 -3.20 -1.09
CA GLY A 296 17.80 -3.19 0.05
C GLY A 296 17.34 -2.33 1.23
N ILE A 297 16.04 -2.03 1.29
CA ILE A 297 15.42 -1.29 2.38
C ILE A 297 14.57 -2.26 3.21
N PRO A 298 14.92 -2.51 4.49
CA PRO A 298 14.31 -3.58 5.28
C PRO A 298 12.79 -3.49 5.39
N PHE A 299 12.22 -2.30 5.67
CA PHE A 299 10.78 -2.18 5.83
C PHE A 299 10.00 -2.43 4.52
N LEU A 300 10.58 -2.08 3.35
CA LEU A 300 9.98 -2.41 2.05
C LEU A 300 10.01 -3.91 1.76
N ALA A 301 11.09 -4.59 2.13
CA ALA A 301 11.19 -6.03 2.00
C ALA A 301 10.13 -6.73 2.85
N VAL A 302 9.97 -6.32 4.11
CA VAL A 302 8.95 -6.86 5.03
C VAL A 302 7.54 -6.59 4.49
N MET A 303 7.27 -5.36 4.02
CA MET A 303 5.99 -5.00 3.41
C MET A 303 5.68 -5.84 2.16
N GLY A 304 6.67 -6.00 1.28
CA GLY A 304 6.54 -6.82 0.08
C GLY A 304 6.26 -8.28 0.42
N LEU A 305 6.97 -8.86 1.39
CA LEU A 305 6.77 -10.23 1.83
C LEU A 305 5.41 -10.44 2.52
N ALA A 306 4.96 -9.52 3.36
CA ALA A 306 3.65 -9.57 3.99
C ALA A 306 2.52 -9.55 2.94
N ALA A 307 2.62 -8.64 1.97
CA ALA A 307 1.69 -8.54 0.86
C ALA A 307 1.73 -9.78 -0.06
N ALA A 308 2.92 -10.31 -0.37
CA ALA A 308 3.08 -11.54 -1.14
C ALA A 308 2.47 -12.75 -0.41
N GLY A 309 2.62 -12.82 0.91
CA GLY A 309 1.97 -13.82 1.77
C GLY A 309 0.44 -13.73 1.70
N ALA A 310 -0.11 -12.51 1.74
CA ALA A 310 -1.55 -12.29 1.59
C ALA A 310 -2.09 -12.81 0.25
N VAL A 311 -1.38 -12.51 -0.85
CA VAL A 311 -1.75 -12.97 -2.21
C VAL A 311 -1.61 -14.49 -2.33
N LEU A 312 -0.57 -15.08 -1.73
CA LEU A 312 -0.39 -16.54 -1.70
C LEU A 312 -1.56 -17.22 -0.97
N ILE A 313 -1.94 -16.72 0.20
CA ILE A 313 -3.08 -17.25 0.98
C ILE A 313 -4.37 -17.10 0.17
N ALA A 314 -4.62 -15.95 -0.45
CA ALA A 314 -5.79 -15.70 -1.30
C ALA A 314 -5.86 -16.71 -2.47
N MET A 315 -4.74 -16.95 -3.16
CA MET A 315 -4.63 -17.93 -4.24
C MET A 315 -4.94 -19.34 -3.75
N LEU A 316 -4.34 -19.79 -2.65
CA LEU A 316 -4.56 -21.13 -2.10
C LEU A 316 -6.02 -21.33 -1.67
N ILE A 317 -6.64 -20.33 -1.07
CA ILE A 317 -8.05 -20.31 -0.69
C ILE A 317 -8.94 -20.43 -1.94
N ALA A 318 -8.68 -19.66 -2.98
CA ALA A 318 -9.44 -19.71 -4.23
C ALA A 318 -9.35 -21.08 -4.94
N LEU A 319 -8.24 -21.79 -4.79
CA LEU A 319 -8.01 -23.10 -5.42
C LEU A 319 -8.47 -24.29 -4.58
N THR A 320 -8.69 -24.13 -3.28
CA THR A 320 -9.00 -25.23 -2.37
C THR A 320 -10.28 -25.00 -1.56
N LEU A 321 -10.35 -23.94 -0.76
CA LEU A 321 -11.51 -23.66 0.10
C LEU A 321 -12.74 -23.30 -0.71
N LEU A 322 -12.61 -22.42 -1.72
CA LEU A 322 -13.74 -22.03 -2.56
C LEU A 322 -14.36 -23.24 -3.28
N PRO A 323 -13.60 -24.15 -3.95
CA PRO A 323 -14.13 -25.42 -4.47
C PRO A 323 -14.84 -26.28 -3.43
N ALA A 324 -14.33 -26.35 -2.21
CA ALA A 324 -15.00 -27.06 -1.12
C ALA A 324 -16.33 -26.39 -0.74
N MET A 325 -16.38 -25.07 -0.65
CA MET A 325 -17.61 -24.31 -0.38
C MET A 325 -18.64 -24.47 -1.50
N LEU A 326 -18.21 -24.51 -2.76
CA LEU A 326 -19.09 -24.80 -3.91
C LEU A 326 -19.72 -26.20 -3.77
N GLY A 327 -18.99 -27.16 -3.20
CA GLY A 327 -19.51 -28.48 -2.88
C GLY A 327 -20.59 -28.48 -1.79
N PHE A 328 -20.59 -27.53 -0.86
CA PHE A 328 -21.67 -27.39 0.13
C PHE A 328 -22.88 -26.63 -0.43
N ALA A 329 -22.66 -25.67 -1.32
CA ALA A 329 -23.74 -24.82 -1.84
C ALA A 329 -24.67 -25.54 -2.84
N GLY A 330 -24.10 -26.47 -3.64
CA GLY A 330 -24.88 -27.23 -4.62
C GLY A 330 -25.68 -26.34 -5.58
N PRO A 331 -26.94 -26.68 -5.87
CA PRO A 331 -27.77 -25.93 -6.84
C PRO A 331 -28.15 -24.50 -6.40
N ARG A 332 -27.93 -24.14 -5.12
CA ARG A 332 -28.25 -22.78 -4.60
C ARG A 332 -27.45 -21.66 -5.27
N ILE A 333 -26.33 -21.98 -5.90
CA ILE A 333 -25.48 -21.02 -6.63
C ILE A 333 -26.21 -20.39 -7.81
N VAL A 334 -27.16 -21.11 -8.40
CA VAL A 334 -27.92 -20.70 -9.60
C VAL A 334 -29.26 -20.10 -9.24
N GLN A 335 -29.69 -20.17 -7.95
CA GLN A 335 -30.97 -19.64 -7.50
C GLN A 335 -30.90 -18.11 -7.44
N PHE A 336 -31.73 -17.43 -8.23
CA PHE A 336 -31.89 -15.98 -8.20
C PHE A 336 -32.64 -15.53 -6.93
N ILE A 337 -32.24 -14.40 -6.35
CA ILE A 337 -32.96 -13.72 -5.29
C ILE A 337 -34.38 -13.42 -5.79
N SER A 338 -35.36 -14.01 -5.13
CA SER A 338 -36.83 -13.94 -5.36
C SER A 338 -37.29 -12.91 -6.38
N ARG A 339 -37.51 -13.35 -7.62
CA ARG A 339 -38.41 -12.65 -8.55
C ARG A 339 -39.81 -13.30 -8.42
N PRO A 340 -40.91 -12.52 -8.38
CA PRO A 340 -42.25 -13.08 -8.24
C PRO A 340 -42.56 -14.10 -9.35
N ARG A 341 -43.16 -15.21 -9.00
CA ARG A 341 -43.47 -16.37 -9.86
C ARG A 341 -44.04 -16.05 -11.25
N ARG A 342 -44.68 -14.88 -11.43
CA ARG A 342 -45.20 -14.43 -12.72
C ARG A 342 -44.14 -14.00 -13.74
N LEU A 343 -42.97 -13.63 -13.26
CA LEU A 343 -41.84 -13.27 -14.13
C LEU A 343 -41.00 -14.51 -14.55
N HIS A 344 -41.11 -15.63 -13.80
CA HIS A 344 -40.44 -16.89 -14.12
C HIS A 344 -40.97 -17.49 -15.45
N ALA A 345 -42.29 -17.56 -15.65
CA ALA A 345 -42.88 -18.12 -16.86
C ALA A 345 -42.58 -17.32 -18.12
N HIS A 346 -42.33 -16.01 -17.99
CA HIS A 346 -41.93 -15.17 -19.12
C HIS A 346 -40.43 -15.22 -19.40
N LEU A 347 -39.63 -15.44 -18.34
CA LEU A 347 -38.17 -15.56 -18.43
C LEU A 347 -37.69 -16.97 -18.79
N GLU A 348 -38.41 -18.02 -18.45
CA GLU A 348 -38.12 -19.36 -18.97
C GLU A 348 -38.34 -19.46 -20.48
N ARG A 349 -39.35 -18.79 -21.02
CA ARG A 349 -39.52 -18.65 -22.47
C ARG A 349 -38.47 -17.76 -23.13
N THR A 350 -37.98 -16.72 -22.41
CA THR A 350 -36.87 -15.85 -22.88
C THR A 350 -35.51 -16.40 -22.47
N ALA A 351 -35.35 -17.25 -21.47
CA ALA A 351 -34.05 -17.83 -21.08
C ALA A 351 -33.54 -18.87 -22.10
N HIS A 352 -34.44 -19.62 -22.75
CA HIS A 352 -34.03 -20.44 -23.89
C HIS A 352 -33.66 -19.60 -25.14
N THR A 353 -34.20 -18.38 -25.27
CA THR A 353 -33.79 -17.40 -26.29
C THR A 353 -32.74 -16.42 -25.80
N ALA A 354 -32.62 -16.15 -24.49
CA ALA A 354 -31.64 -15.23 -23.89
C ALA A 354 -30.32 -15.91 -23.49
N ALA A 355 -30.22 -17.21 -23.57
CA ALA A 355 -28.91 -17.90 -23.59
C ALA A 355 -28.04 -17.46 -24.79
N THR A 356 -28.58 -16.69 -25.69
CA THR A 356 -27.94 -16.29 -26.94
C THR A 356 -27.96 -14.79 -27.29
N ALA A 357 -28.52 -13.87 -26.49
CA ALA A 357 -28.69 -12.57 -27.15
C ALA A 357 -28.44 -11.22 -26.48
N PRO A 358 -28.73 -10.76 -25.23
CA PRO A 358 -28.52 -9.31 -24.98
C PRO A 358 -27.25 -8.90 -24.23
N GLU A 359 -26.61 -9.77 -23.50
CA GLU A 359 -25.44 -9.38 -22.66
C GLU A 359 -24.11 -9.44 -23.41
N GLU A 360 -23.97 -10.31 -24.39
CA GLU A 360 -22.84 -10.33 -25.35
C GLU A 360 -22.74 -9.03 -26.17
N HIS A 361 -23.84 -8.30 -26.31
CA HIS A 361 -23.91 -7.11 -27.17
C HIS A 361 -23.18 -5.88 -26.64
N ARG A 362 -23.04 -5.68 -25.32
CA ARG A 362 -22.39 -4.46 -24.79
C ARG A 362 -20.88 -4.49 -24.96
N GLY A 363 -20.21 -5.57 -24.55
CA GLY A 363 -18.78 -5.74 -24.76
C GLY A 363 -18.41 -5.79 -26.24
N ALA A 364 -19.22 -6.48 -27.06
CA ALA A 364 -19.07 -6.51 -28.50
C ALA A 364 -19.27 -5.13 -29.15
N ARG A 365 -20.27 -4.36 -28.72
CA ARG A 365 -20.51 -2.98 -29.20
C ARG A 365 -19.33 -2.05 -28.86
N TRP A 366 -18.81 -2.13 -27.64
CA TRP A 366 -17.62 -1.36 -27.25
C TRP A 366 -16.40 -1.79 -28.08
N GLY A 367 -16.15 -3.09 -28.20
CA GLY A 367 -15.07 -3.63 -29.03
C GLY A 367 -15.20 -3.20 -30.49
N ALA A 368 -16.41 -3.25 -31.08
CA ALA A 368 -16.66 -2.79 -32.42
C ALA A 368 -16.43 -1.28 -32.60
N PHE A 369 -16.85 -0.47 -31.62
CA PHE A 369 -16.57 0.97 -31.58
C PHE A 369 -15.07 1.25 -31.58
N VAL A 370 -14.32 0.60 -30.67
CA VAL A 370 -12.86 0.76 -30.55
C VAL A 370 -12.14 0.31 -31.83
N VAL A 371 -12.53 -0.83 -32.40
CA VAL A 371 -11.94 -1.34 -33.67
C VAL A 371 -12.24 -0.40 -34.85
N ARG A 372 -13.46 0.14 -34.90
CA ARG A 372 -13.86 1.08 -35.96
C ARG A 372 -13.10 2.41 -35.86
N HIS A 373 -12.95 2.94 -34.66
CA HIS A 373 -12.31 4.24 -34.39
C HIS A 373 -10.92 4.09 -33.75
N ARG A 374 -10.17 3.01 -34.10
CA ARG A 374 -8.92 2.63 -33.42
C ARG A 374 -7.87 3.73 -33.29
N VAL A 375 -7.71 4.58 -34.33
CA VAL A 375 -6.71 5.66 -34.35
C VAL A 375 -7.13 6.81 -33.44
N PRO A 376 -8.32 7.43 -33.56
CA PRO A 376 -8.74 8.50 -32.65
C PRO A 376 -8.86 8.03 -31.19
N VAL A 377 -9.34 6.79 -30.96
CA VAL A 377 -9.42 6.21 -29.60
C VAL A 377 -8.02 6.06 -28.98
N LEU A 378 -7.04 5.60 -29.77
CA LEU A 378 -5.65 5.49 -29.32
C LEU A 378 -5.06 6.86 -28.99
N ILE A 379 -5.21 7.84 -29.88
CA ILE A 379 -4.69 9.20 -29.68
C ILE A 379 -5.33 9.86 -28.45
N LEU A 380 -6.66 9.82 -28.35
CA LEU A 380 -7.39 10.44 -27.23
C LEU A 380 -7.07 9.75 -25.89
N GLY A 381 -6.97 8.42 -25.87
CA GLY A 381 -6.64 7.70 -24.66
C GLY A 381 -5.20 7.94 -24.19
N VAL A 382 -4.23 7.96 -25.11
CA VAL A 382 -2.84 8.31 -24.80
C VAL A 382 -2.75 9.77 -24.34
N LEU A 383 -3.43 10.70 -25.02
CA LEU A 383 -3.46 12.11 -24.64
C LEU A 383 -4.08 12.31 -23.24
N LEU A 384 -5.18 11.65 -22.95
CA LEU A 384 -5.81 11.67 -21.61
C LEU A 384 -4.81 11.27 -20.53
N LEU A 385 -4.16 10.10 -20.69
CA LEU A 385 -3.20 9.60 -19.72
C LEU A 385 -1.95 10.49 -19.63
N ALA A 386 -1.48 11.03 -20.77
CA ALA A 386 -0.34 11.95 -20.77
C ALA A 386 -0.65 13.26 -20.04
N VAL A 387 -1.84 13.84 -20.24
CA VAL A 387 -2.28 15.04 -19.52
C VAL A 387 -2.41 14.75 -18.02
N MET A 388 -2.99 13.60 -17.65
CA MET A 388 -3.07 13.18 -16.24
C MET A 388 -1.69 12.92 -15.63
N ALA A 389 -0.69 12.55 -16.41
CA ALA A 389 0.68 12.32 -15.95
C ALA A 389 1.47 13.64 -15.72
N LEU A 390 1.06 14.77 -16.27
CA LEU A 390 1.81 16.04 -16.15
C LEU A 390 2.11 16.43 -14.70
N PRO A 391 1.17 16.37 -13.72
CA PRO A 391 1.47 16.72 -12.34
C PRO A 391 2.57 15.86 -11.70
N ALA A 392 2.78 14.63 -12.18
CA ALA A 392 3.83 13.74 -11.65
C ALA A 392 5.25 14.32 -11.82
N THR A 393 5.46 15.22 -12.78
CA THR A 393 6.75 15.92 -12.96
C THR A 393 7.11 16.87 -11.81
N HIS A 394 6.11 17.25 -11.01
CA HIS A 394 6.27 18.12 -9.83
C HIS A 394 6.17 17.32 -8.52
N MET A 395 6.26 15.98 -8.59
CA MET A 395 6.16 15.13 -7.41
C MET A 395 7.32 15.39 -6.46
N ARG A 396 6.99 15.79 -5.22
CA ARG A 396 7.94 15.90 -4.11
C ARG A 396 7.75 14.70 -3.20
N LEU A 397 8.86 14.10 -2.79
CA LEU A 397 8.86 12.94 -1.92
C LEU A 397 9.24 13.36 -0.49
N GLY A 398 8.46 12.93 0.48
CA GLY A 398 8.70 13.17 1.90
C GLY A 398 8.22 11.99 2.74
N LEU A 399 8.56 11.96 4.03
CA LEU A 399 7.93 11.05 4.97
C LEU A 399 6.81 11.77 5.74
N PRO A 400 5.81 11.04 6.25
CA PRO A 400 4.73 11.63 7.03
C PRO A 400 5.25 12.44 8.20
N SER A 401 4.73 13.64 8.39
CA SER A 401 5.06 14.54 9.50
C SER A 401 3.79 15.03 10.19
N GLY A 402 3.94 15.72 11.33
CA GLY A 402 2.81 16.36 12.02
C GLY A 402 2.02 17.31 11.10
N ALA A 403 2.70 17.97 10.16
CA ALA A 403 2.08 18.88 9.20
C ALA A 403 1.03 18.21 8.30
N SER A 404 1.20 16.94 7.99
CA SER A 404 0.29 16.19 7.11
C SER A 404 -0.93 15.62 7.83
N GLN A 405 -0.99 15.70 9.16
CA GLN A 405 -2.08 15.16 9.96
C GLN A 405 -3.31 16.08 9.96
N PRO A 406 -4.52 15.53 10.15
CA PRO A 406 -5.73 16.34 10.35
C PRO A 406 -5.59 17.28 11.55
N THR A 407 -6.23 18.45 11.50
CA THR A 407 -6.19 19.46 12.59
C THR A 407 -6.72 18.96 13.94
N SER A 408 -7.55 17.92 13.94
CA SER A 408 -8.03 17.25 15.15
C SER A 408 -7.00 16.33 15.79
N ASN A 409 -5.90 16.03 15.11
CA ASN A 409 -4.85 15.15 15.62
C ASN A 409 -3.88 15.95 16.49
N THR A 410 -3.53 15.42 17.67
CA THR A 410 -2.61 16.07 18.61
C THR A 410 -1.23 16.37 18.02
N GLN A 411 -0.72 15.52 17.11
CA GLN A 411 0.55 15.77 16.42
C GLN A 411 0.47 17.00 15.51
N ARG A 412 -0.67 17.25 14.88
CA ARG A 412 -0.88 18.45 14.08
C ARG A 412 -0.98 19.68 14.98
N GLN A 413 -1.71 19.57 16.07
CA GLN A 413 -1.82 20.66 17.05
C GLN A 413 -0.45 21.00 17.63
N ALA A 414 0.35 19.99 18.02
CA ALA A 414 1.72 20.20 18.47
C ALA A 414 2.59 20.87 17.39
N TYR A 415 2.50 20.40 16.13
CA TYR A 415 3.24 20.98 15.01
C TYR A 415 2.89 22.46 14.79
N ASP A 416 1.61 22.80 14.80
CA ASP A 416 1.14 24.16 14.59
C ASP A 416 1.58 25.09 15.75
N LEU A 417 1.46 24.62 17.01
CA LEU A 417 1.92 25.35 18.19
C LEU A 417 3.45 25.56 18.21
N ILE A 418 4.23 24.52 17.86
CA ILE A 418 5.69 24.64 17.73
C ILE A 418 6.05 25.67 16.65
N THR A 419 5.34 25.63 15.51
CA THR A 419 5.55 26.59 14.43
C THR A 419 5.25 28.01 14.87
N GLU A 420 4.18 28.22 15.62
CA GLU A 420 3.76 29.53 16.14
C GLU A 420 4.78 30.07 17.16
N GLY A 421 5.22 29.25 18.12
CA GLY A 421 6.09 29.70 19.20
C GLY A 421 7.58 29.78 18.84
N PHE A 422 8.07 28.93 17.94
CA PHE A 422 9.50 28.72 17.72
C PHE A 422 9.92 28.74 16.23
N GLY A 423 8.96 28.88 15.33
CA GLY A 423 9.18 28.80 13.88
C GLY A 423 9.09 27.36 13.35
N VAL A 424 8.84 27.26 12.03
CA VAL A 424 8.57 25.97 11.36
C VAL A 424 9.72 24.98 11.46
N GLY A 425 10.97 25.46 11.48
CA GLY A 425 12.16 24.60 11.57
C GLY A 425 12.32 23.90 12.91
N ALA A 426 11.71 24.42 13.99
CA ALA A 426 11.72 23.80 15.30
C ALA A 426 10.99 22.45 15.34
N ASN A 427 10.14 22.16 14.34
CA ASN A 427 9.51 20.86 14.16
C ASN A 427 10.44 19.77 13.61
N GLY A 428 11.64 20.16 13.16
CA GLY A 428 12.58 19.21 12.55
C GLY A 428 14.04 19.56 12.81
N PRO A 429 14.47 19.64 14.09
CA PRO A 429 15.87 19.92 14.37
C PRO A 429 16.78 18.79 13.88
N LEU A 430 17.99 19.18 13.44
CA LEU A 430 19.06 18.27 13.12
C LEU A 430 19.90 18.01 14.35
N LEU A 431 20.40 16.79 14.51
CA LEU A 431 21.34 16.43 15.57
C LEU A 431 22.72 16.22 14.93
N ILE A 432 23.68 17.06 15.33
CA ILE A 432 25.07 16.88 14.93
C ILE A 432 25.78 16.16 16.05
N VAL A 433 26.25 14.94 15.76
CA VAL A 433 27.00 14.11 16.69
C VAL A 433 28.49 14.23 16.34
N ALA A 434 29.25 14.87 17.22
CA ALA A 434 30.68 15.07 17.06
C ALA A 434 31.46 14.07 17.92
N ASP A 435 31.96 13.00 17.28
CA ASP A 435 32.78 11.99 17.92
C ASP A 435 34.24 12.51 18.10
N GLY A 436 34.75 12.43 19.30
CA GLY A 436 36.07 12.95 19.67
C GLY A 436 36.06 14.43 20.09
N ALA A 437 34.91 15.12 20.11
CA ALA A 437 34.79 16.46 20.72
C ALA A 437 34.60 16.32 22.24
N THR A 438 35.69 16.30 22.97
CA THR A 438 35.70 16.09 24.43
C THR A 438 35.89 17.39 25.20
N GLU A 439 36.22 18.48 24.52
CA GLU A 439 36.45 19.78 25.16
C GLU A 439 35.35 20.77 24.77
N GLN A 440 34.90 21.60 25.73
CA GLN A 440 33.91 22.67 25.47
C GLN A 440 34.32 23.58 24.35
N ARG A 441 35.61 23.92 24.22
CA ARG A 441 36.15 24.74 23.15
C ARG A 441 35.89 24.18 21.77
N GLN A 442 35.99 22.86 21.60
CA GLN A 442 35.72 22.18 20.32
C GLN A 442 34.23 22.31 19.98
N THR A 443 33.36 22.08 20.97
CA THR A 443 31.91 22.26 20.81
C THR A 443 31.56 23.69 20.41
N ASP A 444 32.14 24.71 21.08
CA ASP A 444 31.91 26.12 20.76
C ASP A 444 32.37 26.47 19.33
N GLN A 445 33.49 25.91 18.89
CA GLN A 445 33.98 26.09 17.50
C GLN A 445 33.06 25.46 16.48
N LEU A 446 32.55 24.23 16.74
CA LEU A 446 31.56 23.57 15.88
C LEU A 446 30.28 24.37 15.81
N MET A 447 29.76 24.84 16.94
CA MET A 447 28.57 25.68 16.99
C MET A 447 28.74 26.98 16.20
N ALA A 448 29.90 27.63 16.33
CA ALA A 448 30.22 28.85 15.59
C ALA A 448 30.36 28.62 14.08
N ALA A 449 30.83 27.45 13.67
CA ALA A 449 30.91 27.06 12.26
C ALA A 449 29.51 26.75 11.68
N LEU A 450 28.71 25.95 12.38
CA LEU A 450 27.36 25.56 11.99
C LEU A 450 26.41 26.76 11.94
N GLY A 451 26.52 27.69 12.89
CA GLY A 451 25.68 28.91 12.96
C GLY A 451 25.90 29.91 11.82
N LYS A 452 26.99 29.78 11.04
CA LYS A 452 27.25 30.61 9.84
C LYS A 452 26.60 30.07 8.58
N LEU A 453 26.11 28.84 8.61
CA LEU A 453 25.49 28.24 7.44
C LEU A 453 24.13 28.89 7.16
N PRO A 454 23.80 29.09 5.89
CA PRO A 454 22.47 29.59 5.52
C PRO A 454 21.40 28.58 5.90
N ASP A 455 20.20 29.08 6.22
CA ASP A 455 19.04 28.32 6.71
C ASP A 455 19.18 27.82 8.16
N VAL A 456 20.17 28.26 8.93
CA VAL A 456 20.31 27.97 10.35
C VAL A 456 19.65 29.08 11.16
N ALA A 457 18.65 28.73 11.98
CA ALA A 457 17.96 29.64 12.91
C ALA A 457 18.66 29.68 14.28
N ALA A 458 19.02 28.51 14.81
CA ALA A 458 19.67 28.39 16.12
C ALA A 458 20.60 27.16 16.17
N VAL A 459 21.63 27.27 17.00
CA VAL A 459 22.53 26.16 17.32
C VAL A 459 22.68 26.08 18.84
N GLN A 460 22.43 24.92 19.43
CA GLN A 460 22.43 24.72 20.87
C GLN A 460 23.17 23.42 21.22
N PRO A 461 24.00 23.40 22.29
CA PRO A 461 24.56 22.16 22.79
C PRO A 461 23.49 21.40 23.57
N LEU A 462 23.36 20.08 23.36
CA LEU A 462 22.47 19.23 24.11
C LEU A 462 23.17 18.52 25.26
N THR A 463 24.30 17.85 24.95
CA THR A 463 25.10 17.14 25.95
C THR A 463 26.52 16.93 25.45
N MET A 464 27.43 16.71 26.41
CA MET A 464 28.80 16.30 26.13
C MET A 464 29.11 15.14 27.09
N GLU A 465 28.87 13.92 26.62
CA GLU A 465 29.02 12.69 27.37
C GLU A 465 29.59 11.57 26.51
N GLY A 466 30.21 10.56 27.13
CA GLY A 466 30.67 9.36 26.41
C GLY A 466 31.74 9.62 25.33
N GLY A 467 32.41 10.78 25.38
CA GLY A 467 33.41 11.17 24.39
C GLY A 467 32.82 11.75 23.09
N VAL A 468 31.54 12.08 23.12
CA VAL A 468 30.83 12.75 22.00
C VAL A 468 30.19 14.04 22.47
N SER A 469 30.15 15.04 21.61
CA SER A 469 29.34 16.25 21.80
C SER A 469 28.14 16.18 20.87
N VAL A 470 26.94 16.42 21.40
CA VAL A 470 25.69 16.45 20.66
C VAL A 470 25.21 17.87 20.55
N ILE A 471 25.07 18.38 19.32
CA ILE A 471 24.67 19.74 19.03
C ILE A 471 23.34 19.69 18.24
N GLN A 472 22.36 20.44 18.69
CA GLN A 472 21.11 20.65 17.98
C GLN A 472 21.24 21.85 17.04
N VAL A 473 20.91 21.64 15.76
CA VAL A 473 20.80 22.70 14.76
C VAL A 473 19.33 22.82 14.35
N THR A 474 18.74 23.97 14.60
CA THR A 474 17.36 24.28 14.19
C THR A 474 17.40 25.02 12.86
N PRO A 475 16.84 24.48 11.76
CA PRO A 475 16.73 25.19 10.51
C PRO A 475 15.75 26.36 10.59
N GLN A 476 15.80 27.29 9.62
CA GLN A 476 14.75 28.30 9.43
C GLN A 476 13.56 27.72 8.66
N SER A 477 13.83 26.80 7.71
CA SER A 477 12.84 26.10 6.91
C SER A 477 12.27 24.89 7.61
N GLY A 478 11.15 24.37 7.12
CA GLY A 478 10.49 23.18 7.66
C GLY A 478 11.23 21.88 7.37
N PRO A 479 10.91 20.80 8.11
CA PRO A 479 11.64 19.53 8.02
C PRO A 479 11.62 18.87 6.63
N ASN A 480 10.61 19.13 5.81
CA ASN A 480 10.47 18.57 4.46
C ASN A 480 10.82 19.58 3.35
N ASP A 481 11.25 20.80 3.71
CA ASP A 481 11.56 21.83 2.73
C ASP A 481 12.89 21.54 2.02
N PRO A 482 13.02 21.92 0.73
CA PRO A 482 14.27 21.76 -0.04
C PRO A 482 15.47 22.46 0.59
N GLU A 483 15.22 23.57 1.30
CA GLU A 483 16.25 24.37 1.99
C GLU A 483 16.85 23.56 3.13
N THR A 484 16.05 22.87 3.96
CA THR A 484 16.54 21.95 5.01
C THR A 484 17.32 20.80 4.42
N THR A 485 16.86 20.23 3.30
CA THR A 485 17.61 19.17 2.60
C THR A 485 18.96 19.69 2.11
N SER A 486 18.98 20.90 1.57
CA SER A 486 20.22 21.57 1.12
C SER A 486 21.16 21.88 2.28
N LEU A 487 20.65 22.26 3.44
CA LEU A 487 21.43 22.45 4.67
C LEU A 487 22.12 21.15 5.10
N VAL A 488 21.38 20.03 5.14
CA VAL A 488 21.96 18.71 5.49
C VAL A 488 23.08 18.34 4.53
N HIS A 489 22.88 18.49 3.21
CA HIS A 489 23.93 18.22 2.23
C HIS A 489 25.14 19.13 2.42
N ARG A 490 24.94 20.42 2.66
CA ARG A 490 26.01 21.39 2.89
C ARG A 490 26.84 21.06 4.13
N ILE A 491 26.21 20.70 5.25
CA ILE A 491 26.94 20.26 6.47
C ILE A 491 27.83 19.06 6.13
N ARG A 492 27.33 18.14 5.30
CA ARG A 492 28.06 16.92 4.90
C ARG A 492 29.19 17.22 3.90
N ASP A 493 28.97 18.12 2.95
CA ASP A 493 29.95 18.49 1.93
C ASP A 493 31.10 19.34 2.54
N ASP A 494 30.77 20.25 3.45
CA ASP A 494 31.71 21.10 4.16
C ASP A 494 32.37 20.41 5.38
N ARG A 495 32.11 19.12 5.58
CA ARG A 495 32.57 18.32 6.72
C ARG A 495 34.07 18.49 6.98
N ALA A 496 34.89 18.37 5.96
CA ALA A 496 36.35 18.47 6.11
C ALA A 496 36.81 19.83 6.65
N ALA A 497 36.12 20.92 6.28
CA ALA A 497 36.41 22.25 6.78
C ALA A 497 35.93 22.42 8.25
N ILE A 498 34.78 21.83 8.61
CA ILE A 498 34.23 21.87 9.94
C ILE A 498 35.05 21.03 10.91
N GLU A 499 35.41 19.81 10.52
CA GLU A 499 36.25 18.85 11.29
C GLU A 499 37.69 19.33 11.45
N GLY A 500 38.26 19.94 10.41
CA GLY A 500 39.66 20.39 10.39
C GLY A 500 40.00 21.43 11.46
N SER A 501 38.98 22.16 11.98
CA SER A 501 39.16 23.12 13.06
C SER A 501 39.16 22.48 14.47
N THR A 502 38.59 21.27 14.61
CA THR A 502 38.32 20.66 15.91
C THR A 502 38.92 19.27 16.10
N GLY A 503 39.23 18.58 15.00
CA GLY A 503 39.72 17.21 14.99
C GLY A 503 38.63 16.16 15.35
N ALA A 504 37.39 16.57 15.52
CA ALA A 504 36.26 15.69 15.81
C ALA A 504 35.58 15.26 14.49
N THR A 505 35.09 14.03 14.44
CA THR A 505 34.31 13.54 13.30
C THR A 505 32.84 13.84 13.54
N ILE A 506 32.19 14.54 12.57
CA ILE A 506 30.78 14.90 12.68
C ILE A 506 29.89 13.94 11.88
N LEU A 507 28.74 13.59 12.45
CA LEU A 507 27.66 12.86 11.80
C LEU A 507 26.37 13.64 11.94
N VAL A 508 25.62 13.75 10.83
CA VAL A 508 24.32 14.42 10.81
C VAL A 508 23.23 13.39 11.04
N GLY A 509 22.54 13.51 12.15
CA GLY A 509 21.47 12.63 12.62
C GLY A 509 20.18 13.40 12.93
N GLY A 510 19.30 12.73 13.67
CA GLY A 510 17.96 13.22 14.00
C GLY A 510 16.91 12.77 12.96
N ASN A 511 15.62 12.92 13.32
CA ASN A 511 14.52 12.43 12.48
C ASN A 511 14.50 13.06 11.10
N THR A 512 14.77 14.36 11.01
CA THR A 512 14.82 15.10 9.73
C THR A 512 15.91 14.57 8.80
N ALA A 513 17.14 14.39 9.30
CA ALA A 513 18.22 13.82 8.52
C ALA A 513 17.92 12.37 8.10
N SER A 514 17.32 11.56 8.98
CA SER A 514 16.89 10.20 8.66
C SER A 514 15.83 10.19 7.56
N ASN A 515 14.85 11.10 7.61
CA ASN A 515 13.81 11.21 6.58
C ASN A 515 14.40 11.61 5.21
N ILE A 516 15.39 12.53 5.21
CA ILE A 516 16.11 12.93 4.00
C ILE A 516 16.89 11.74 3.43
N ASP A 517 17.61 11.00 4.26
CA ASP A 517 18.38 9.82 3.83
C ASP A 517 17.49 8.71 3.28
N VAL A 518 16.34 8.44 3.95
CA VAL A 518 15.33 7.48 3.49
C VAL A 518 14.79 7.90 2.12
N SER A 519 14.37 9.16 1.98
CA SER A 519 13.81 9.69 0.73
C SER A 519 14.83 9.67 -0.41
N ALA A 520 16.09 10.02 -0.14
CA ALA A 520 17.18 9.95 -1.10
C ALA A 520 17.46 8.50 -1.56
N LYS A 521 17.49 7.56 -0.62
CA LYS A 521 17.68 6.13 -0.92
C LYS A 521 16.55 5.56 -1.76
N LEU A 522 15.30 5.90 -1.41
CA LEU A 522 14.12 5.48 -2.15
C LEU A 522 14.10 6.07 -3.57
N SER A 523 14.38 7.37 -3.70
CA SER A 523 14.48 8.03 -5.02
C SER A 523 15.55 7.38 -5.90
N SER A 524 16.72 7.07 -5.35
CA SER A 524 17.81 6.42 -6.10
C SER A 524 17.51 4.95 -6.47
N ALA A 525 16.68 4.26 -5.67
CA ALA A 525 16.27 2.89 -5.91
C ALA A 525 15.15 2.78 -6.97
N LEU A 526 14.33 3.83 -7.14
CA LEU A 526 13.17 3.80 -8.01
C LEU A 526 13.48 3.46 -9.48
N PRO A 527 14.51 4.05 -10.14
CA PRO A 527 14.86 3.66 -11.51
C PRO A 527 15.32 2.20 -11.63
N VAL A 528 16.11 1.73 -10.67
CA VAL A 528 16.58 0.34 -10.65
C VAL A 528 15.40 -0.61 -10.50
N PHE A 529 14.50 -0.32 -9.56
CA PHE A 529 13.30 -1.10 -9.34
C PHE A 529 12.40 -1.11 -10.58
N LEU A 530 12.22 0.04 -11.23
CA LEU A 530 11.46 0.15 -12.48
C LEU A 530 12.04 -0.76 -13.58
N ILE A 531 13.35 -0.77 -13.76
CA ILE A 531 14.02 -1.63 -14.75
C ILE A 531 13.79 -3.12 -14.42
N VAL A 532 13.89 -3.49 -13.14
CA VAL A 532 13.64 -4.87 -12.69
C VAL A 532 12.19 -5.28 -12.96
N VAL A 533 11.22 -4.45 -12.59
CA VAL A 533 9.79 -4.74 -12.81
C VAL A 533 9.46 -4.81 -14.29
N VAL A 534 9.93 -3.87 -15.09
CA VAL A 534 9.73 -3.85 -16.55
C VAL A 534 10.40 -5.07 -17.21
N GLY A 535 11.63 -5.38 -16.82
CA GLY A 535 12.35 -6.55 -17.33
C GLY A 535 11.62 -7.86 -17.02
N LEU A 536 11.17 -8.00 -15.77
CA LEU A 536 10.39 -9.15 -15.34
C LEU A 536 9.06 -9.26 -16.10
N ALA A 537 8.37 -8.13 -16.30
CA ALA A 537 7.16 -8.04 -17.10
C ALA A 537 7.38 -8.57 -18.51
N LEU A 538 8.41 -8.06 -19.20
CA LEU A 538 8.74 -8.47 -20.55
C LEU A 538 9.03 -9.97 -20.62
N ILE A 539 9.79 -10.51 -19.66
CA ILE A 539 10.11 -11.94 -19.60
C ILE A 539 8.86 -12.79 -19.40
N LEU A 540 8.07 -12.49 -18.35
CA LEU A 540 6.89 -13.27 -17.98
C LEU A 540 5.82 -13.25 -19.07
N LEU A 541 5.50 -12.07 -19.61
CA LEU A 541 4.51 -11.93 -20.68
C LEU A 541 4.99 -12.52 -22.02
N THR A 542 6.30 -12.42 -22.31
CA THR A 542 6.90 -13.06 -23.48
C THR A 542 6.78 -14.59 -23.39
N PHE A 543 7.05 -15.16 -22.21
CA PHE A 543 6.86 -16.58 -21.96
C PHE A 543 5.39 -16.99 -22.09
N ALA A 544 4.46 -16.19 -21.53
CA ALA A 544 3.02 -16.45 -21.57
C ALA A 544 2.45 -16.42 -23.00
N PHE A 545 2.79 -15.40 -23.77
CA PHE A 545 2.17 -15.16 -25.10
C PHE A 545 3.01 -15.64 -26.28
N ARG A 546 4.30 -15.94 -26.09
CA ARG A 546 5.25 -16.33 -27.14
C ARG A 546 5.33 -15.30 -28.28
N THR A 547 5.25 -14.03 -27.95
CA THR A 547 5.37 -12.91 -28.90
C THR A 547 6.07 -11.75 -28.20
N PHE A 548 6.76 -10.92 -28.97
CA PHE A 548 7.44 -9.75 -28.44
C PHE A 548 6.55 -8.51 -28.41
N PHE A 549 5.61 -8.40 -29.33
CA PHE A 549 4.75 -7.21 -29.45
C PHE A 549 3.75 -7.08 -28.30
N VAL A 550 3.21 -8.20 -27.80
CA VAL A 550 2.24 -8.18 -26.69
C VAL A 550 2.87 -7.68 -25.43
N PRO A 551 4.00 -8.19 -24.93
CA PRO A 551 4.70 -7.65 -23.78
C PRO A 551 5.06 -6.18 -23.91
N LEU A 552 5.60 -5.78 -25.05
CA LEU A 552 6.03 -4.40 -25.29
C LEU A 552 4.87 -3.40 -25.17
N LYS A 553 3.74 -3.66 -25.82
CA LYS A 553 2.56 -2.79 -25.71
C LYS A 553 1.99 -2.76 -24.29
N SER A 554 2.05 -3.90 -23.57
CA SER A 554 1.52 -4.03 -22.21
C SER A 554 2.36 -3.22 -21.21
N VAL A 555 3.68 -3.30 -21.33
CA VAL A 555 4.60 -2.48 -20.53
C VAL A 555 4.42 -0.99 -20.81
N LEU A 556 4.30 -0.58 -22.08
CA LEU A 556 4.07 0.83 -22.42
C LEU A 556 2.72 1.33 -21.87
N GLY A 557 1.67 0.53 -21.97
CA GLY A 557 0.37 0.85 -21.41
C GLY A 557 0.41 0.96 -19.87
N PHE A 558 1.09 0.03 -19.22
CA PHE A 558 1.30 0.03 -17.77
C PHE A 558 2.07 1.28 -17.32
N LEU A 559 3.20 1.60 -17.96
CA LEU A 559 3.98 2.79 -17.61
C LEU A 559 3.16 4.07 -17.75
N LEU A 560 2.36 4.17 -18.81
CA LEU A 560 1.51 5.33 -19.03
C LEU A 560 0.39 5.44 -17.98
N SER A 561 -0.25 4.32 -17.60
CA SER A 561 -1.29 4.31 -16.57
C SER A 561 -0.74 4.66 -15.19
N ILE A 562 0.45 4.16 -14.83
CA ILE A 562 1.04 4.46 -13.53
C ILE A 562 1.54 5.90 -13.43
N LEU A 563 2.11 6.45 -14.50
CA LEU A 563 2.48 7.87 -14.54
C LEU A 563 1.24 8.77 -14.40
N ALA A 564 0.14 8.42 -15.05
CA ALA A 564 -1.14 9.11 -14.91
C ALA A 564 -1.70 8.99 -13.47
N ALA A 565 -1.56 7.84 -12.83
CA ALA A 565 -1.96 7.64 -11.44
C ALA A 565 -1.10 8.46 -10.48
N PHE A 566 0.22 8.55 -10.70
CA PHE A 566 1.08 9.45 -9.94
C PHE A 566 0.69 10.91 -10.13
N GLY A 567 0.37 11.32 -11.35
CA GLY A 567 -0.09 12.69 -11.59
C GLY A 567 -1.41 13.00 -10.88
N ALA A 568 -2.37 12.07 -10.89
CA ALA A 568 -3.62 12.23 -10.15
C ALA A 568 -3.37 12.32 -8.64
N GLN A 569 -2.44 11.52 -8.11
CA GLN A 569 -2.05 11.54 -6.71
C GLN A 569 -1.41 12.89 -6.32
N VAL A 570 -0.49 13.42 -7.13
CA VAL A 570 0.12 14.74 -6.91
C VAL A 570 -0.95 15.85 -6.95
N ALA A 571 -1.83 15.83 -7.94
CA ALA A 571 -2.89 16.83 -8.07
C ALA A 571 -3.83 16.84 -6.85
N LEU A 572 -4.19 15.65 -6.34
CA LEU A 572 -5.12 15.55 -5.22
C LEU A 572 -4.43 15.81 -3.87
N PHE A 573 -3.30 15.15 -3.59
CA PHE A 573 -2.67 15.16 -2.26
C PHE A 573 -1.59 16.24 -2.10
N GLN A 574 -0.83 16.57 -3.15
CA GLN A 574 0.22 17.60 -3.03
C GLN A 574 -0.30 19.00 -3.38
N TRP A 575 -1.11 19.13 -4.45
CA TRP A 575 -1.72 20.40 -4.83
C TRP A 575 -3.04 20.70 -4.13
N GLY A 576 -3.65 19.67 -3.47
CA GLY A 576 -4.87 19.84 -2.69
C GLY A 576 -6.14 20.00 -3.53
N TRP A 577 -6.17 19.50 -4.79
CA TRP A 577 -7.40 19.48 -5.58
C TRP A 577 -8.46 18.62 -4.88
N GLY A 578 -9.61 19.19 -4.59
CA GLY A 578 -10.67 18.46 -3.87
C GLY A 578 -10.47 18.33 -2.36
N ARG A 579 -9.54 19.09 -1.74
CA ARG A 579 -9.28 19.09 -0.29
C ARG A 579 -10.56 19.21 0.56
N HIS A 580 -11.53 20.01 0.12
CA HIS A 580 -12.80 20.21 0.83
C HIS A 580 -13.73 18.99 0.73
N LEU A 581 -13.65 18.20 -0.35
CA LEU A 581 -14.51 17.04 -0.56
C LEU A 581 -14.05 15.82 0.24
N PHE A 582 -12.74 15.64 0.37
CA PHE A 582 -12.14 14.45 0.99
C PHE A 582 -11.41 14.73 2.30
N SER A 583 -11.51 15.97 2.82
CA SER A 583 -10.78 16.40 4.04
C SER A 583 -9.29 16.05 3.96
N ILE A 584 -8.64 16.41 2.83
CA ILE A 584 -7.23 16.17 2.58
C ILE A 584 -6.43 17.37 3.06
N VAL A 585 -5.39 17.11 3.83
CA VAL A 585 -4.35 18.09 4.14
C VAL A 585 -3.27 17.95 3.07
N PRO A 586 -2.99 18.98 2.28
CA PRO A 586 -1.92 18.93 1.27
C PRO A 586 -0.57 18.61 1.92
N ALA A 587 0.14 17.63 1.35
CA ALA A 587 1.45 17.20 1.82
C ALA A 587 2.24 16.57 0.66
N GLU A 588 3.53 16.35 0.86
CA GLU A 588 4.38 15.62 -0.07
C GLU A 588 3.90 14.19 -0.26
N THR A 589 4.24 13.63 -1.42
CA THR A 589 4.00 12.20 -1.69
C THR A 589 4.89 11.36 -0.79
N VAL A 590 4.29 10.40 -0.10
CA VAL A 590 5.03 9.47 0.76
C VAL A 590 6.12 8.76 -0.04
N SER A 591 7.38 8.86 0.38
CA SER A 591 8.56 8.47 -0.41
C SER A 591 8.58 7.02 -0.87
N PHE A 592 7.98 6.11 -0.12
CA PHE A 592 7.90 4.69 -0.50
C PHE A 592 6.69 4.35 -1.41
N LEU A 593 5.71 5.25 -1.53
CA LEU A 593 4.48 5.02 -2.29
C LEU A 593 4.72 4.71 -3.77
N PRO A 594 5.60 5.43 -4.51
CA PRO A 594 5.85 5.14 -5.92
C PRO A 594 6.38 3.72 -6.16
N ILE A 595 7.29 3.23 -5.32
CA ILE A 595 7.87 1.89 -5.45
C ILE A 595 6.81 0.82 -5.20
N ILE A 596 6.00 0.99 -4.17
CA ILE A 596 4.91 0.06 -3.83
C ILE A 596 3.84 0.05 -4.92
N MET A 597 3.45 1.23 -5.41
CA MET A 597 2.50 1.34 -6.52
C MET A 597 2.98 0.61 -7.76
N LEU A 598 4.26 0.77 -8.13
CA LEU A 598 4.87 0.05 -9.25
C LEU A 598 4.74 -1.46 -9.07
N ALA A 599 5.11 -2.00 -7.90
CA ALA A 599 5.05 -3.44 -7.63
C ALA A 599 3.62 -3.99 -7.71
N ILE A 600 2.69 -3.33 -7.02
CA ILE A 600 1.32 -3.82 -6.84
C ILE A 600 0.50 -3.66 -8.12
N ILE A 601 0.51 -2.46 -8.72
CA ILE A 601 -0.28 -2.23 -9.94
C ILE A 601 0.27 -3.06 -11.09
N PHE A 602 1.60 -3.27 -11.17
CA PHE A 602 2.17 -4.18 -12.16
C PHE A 602 1.63 -5.61 -11.99
N GLY A 603 1.64 -6.13 -10.78
CA GLY A 603 1.10 -7.46 -10.48
C GLY A 603 -0.37 -7.58 -10.90
N LEU A 604 -1.23 -6.70 -10.39
CA LEU A 604 -2.66 -6.67 -10.68
C LEU A 604 -2.97 -6.41 -12.17
N SER A 605 -2.16 -5.58 -12.82
CA SER A 605 -2.27 -5.26 -14.23
C SER A 605 -2.01 -6.49 -15.11
N SER A 606 -1.00 -7.31 -14.77
CA SER A 606 -0.64 -8.51 -15.53
C SER A 606 -1.77 -9.53 -15.63
N ASP A 607 -2.59 -9.65 -14.59
CA ASP A 607 -3.68 -10.62 -14.49
C ASP A 607 -4.75 -10.40 -15.55
N TYR A 608 -5.22 -9.17 -15.68
CA TYR A 608 -6.23 -8.80 -16.67
C TYR A 608 -5.70 -8.83 -18.09
N GLU A 609 -4.42 -8.50 -18.29
CA GLU A 609 -3.78 -8.61 -19.61
C GLU A 609 -3.82 -10.03 -20.11
N VAL A 610 -3.40 -10.98 -19.28
CA VAL A 610 -3.42 -12.39 -19.64
C VAL A 610 -4.83 -12.83 -20.02
N PHE A 611 -5.83 -12.41 -19.23
CA PHE A 611 -7.21 -12.83 -19.45
C PHE A 611 -7.84 -12.26 -20.74
N VAL A 612 -7.61 -10.99 -21.05
CA VAL A 612 -8.16 -10.36 -22.26
C VAL A 612 -7.43 -10.83 -23.50
N VAL A 613 -6.09 -10.80 -23.46
CA VAL A 613 -5.27 -11.08 -24.66
C VAL A 613 -5.29 -12.55 -25.03
N SER A 614 -5.36 -13.47 -24.06
CA SER A 614 -5.45 -14.90 -24.36
C SER A 614 -6.76 -15.25 -25.07
N ARG A 615 -7.89 -14.64 -24.68
CA ARG A 615 -9.17 -14.82 -25.39
C ARG A 615 -9.13 -14.30 -26.82
N ILE A 616 -8.52 -13.14 -27.03
CA ILE A 616 -8.33 -12.60 -28.40
C ILE A 616 -7.41 -13.51 -29.22
N LYS A 617 -6.33 -14.05 -28.61
CA LYS A 617 -5.41 -14.99 -29.25
C LYS A 617 -6.12 -16.29 -29.65
N GLU A 618 -6.95 -16.82 -28.75
CA GLU A 618 -7.73 -18.04 -28.99
C GLU A 618 -8.63 -17.89 -30.22
N ASP A 619 -9.40 -16.81 -30.26
CA ASP A 619 -10.32 -16.58 -31.36
C ASP A 619 -9.60 -16.29 -32.69
N TYR A 620 -8.48 -15.54 -32.63
CA TYR A 620 -7.63 -15.32 -33.80
C TYR A 620 -7.03 -16.63 -34.34
N SER A 621 -6.57 -17.53 -33.45
CA SER A 621 -6.00 -18.82 -33.91
C SER A 621 -7.04 -19.73 -34.60
N ARG A 622 -8.33 -19.57 -34.26
CA ARG A 622 -9.43 -20.31 -34.88
C ARG A 622 -9.91 -19.72 -36.20
N THR A 623 -9.96 -18.37 -36.27
CA THR A 623 -10.65 -17.69 -37.37
C THR A 623 -9.71 -17.02 -38.36
N GLY A 624 -8.46 -16.73 -37.99
CA GLY A 624 -7.52 -15.93 -38.79
C GLY A 624 -7.90 -14.45 -38.94
N ASP A 625 -9.06 -14.02 -38.42
CA ASP A 625 -9.56 -12.65 -38.47
C ASP A 625 -9.12 -11.86 -37.22
N ALA A 626 -8.08 -11.06 -37.37
CA ALA A 626 -7.50 -10.31 -36.26
C ALA A 626 -8.45 -9.24 -35.68
N ARG A 627 -9.28 -8.59 -36.52
CA ARG A 627 -10.20 -7.55 -36.06
C ARG A 627 -11.46 -8.13 -35.44
N GLY A 628 -12.03 -9.14 -36.03
CA GLY A 628 -13.17 -9.86 -35.48
C GLY A 628 -12.80 -10.57 -34.16
N ALA A 629 -11.57 -11.10 -34.04
CA ALA A 629 -11.08 -11.71 -32.82
C ALA A 629 -11.03 -10.71 -31.64
N VAL A 630 -10.68 -9.44 -31.92
CA VAL A 630 -10.75 -8.40 -30.87
C VAL A 630 -12.18 -8.18 -30.40
N VAL A 631 -13.15 -8.04 -31.31
CA VAL A 631 -14.56 -7.80 -30.95
C VAL A 631 -15.15 -8.99 -30.20
N ARG A 632 -14.89 -10.22 -30.63
CA ARG A 632 -15.40 -11.44 -30.01
C ARG A 632 -14.70 -11.71 -28.66
N GLY A 633 -13.37 -11.52 -28.57
CA GLY A 633 -12.63 -11.62 -27.32
C GLY A 633 -13.13 -10.62 -26.27
N MET A 634 -13.42 -9.38 -26.68
CA MET A 634 -14.02 -8.36 -25.80
C MET A 634 -15.44 -8.74 -25.36
N SER A 635 -16.27 -9.34 -26.20
CA SER A 635 -17.63 -9.75 -25.82
C SER A 635 -17.63 -10.74 -24.67
N HIS A 636 -16.63 -11.64 -24.62
CA HIS A 636 -16.51 -12.67 -23.58
C HIS A 636 -15.80 -12.20 -22.32
N SER A 637 -14.83 -11.27 -22.43
CA SER A 637 -13.96 -10.85 -21.32
C SER A 637 -14.44 -9.60 -20.59
N ALA A 638 -15.03 -8.62 -21.31
CA ALA A 638 -15.26 -7.28 -20.78
C ALA A 638 -16.13 -7.26 -19.51
N ARG A 639 -17.15 -8.12 -19.41
CA ARG A 639 -18.04 -8.15 -18.24
C ARG A 639 -17.28 -8.55 -16.97
N VAL A 640 -16.48 -9.59 -17.04
CA VAL A 640 -15.76 -10.14 -15.87
C VAL A 640 -14.66 -9.17 -15.45
N VAL A 641 -13.90 -8.66 -16.42
CA VAL A 641 -12.83 -7.67 -16.17
C VAL A 641 -13.41 -6.37 -15.60
N THR A 642 -14.54 -5.89 -16.10
CA THR A 642 -15.21 -4.70 -15.56
C THR A 642 -15.68 -4.92 -14.11
N ALA A 643 -16.30 -6.07 -13.82
CA ALA A 643 -16.75 -6.38 -12.47
C ALA A 643 -15.59 -6.47 -11.49
N ALA A 644 -14.53 -7.19 -11.84
CA ALA A 644 -13.33 -7.36 -11.05
C ALA A 644 -12.61 -6.01 -10.80
N ALA A 645 -12.41 -5.22 -11.86
CA ALA A 645 -11.79 -3.90 -11.74
C ALA A 645 -12.61 -2.93 -10.88
N LEU A 646 -13.95 -2.95 -10.99
CA LEU A 646 -14.82 -2.13 -10.14
C LEU A 646 -14.77 -2.57 -8.67
N ILE A 647 -14.72 -3.87 -8.41
CA ILE A 647 -14.60 -4.40 -7.05
C ILE A 647 -13.28 -3.91 -6.42
N MET A 648 -12.15 -4.10 -7.12
CA MET A 648 -10.84 -3.65 -6.63
C MET A 648 -10.79 -2.13 -6.48
N PHE A 649 -11.29 -1.37 -7.45
CA PHE A 649 -11.40 0.08 -7.36
C PHE A 649 -12.15 0.51 -6.09
N CYS A 650 -13.31 -0.08 -5.82
CA CYS A 650 -14.13 0.27 -4.65
C CYS A 650 -13.48 -0.16 -3.33
N ILE A 651 -12.81 -1.34 -3.30
CA ILE A 651 -12.08 -1.79 -2.12
C ILE A 651 -10.95 -0.80 -1.79
N PHE A 652 -10.09 -0.46 -2.77
CA PHE A 652 -9.01 0.48 -2.55
C PHE A 652 -9.52 1.89 -2.23
N LEU A 653 -10.57 2.35 -2.92
CA LEU A 653 -11.17 3.66 -2.67
C LEU A 653 -11.77 3.76 -1.26
N ALA A 654 -12.27 2.66 -0.68
CA ALA A 654 -12.80 2.66 0.68
C ALA A 654 -11.74 3.10 1.71
N PHE A 655 -10.47 2.77 1.50
CA PHE A 655 -9.38 3.21 2.36
C PHE A 655 -9.09 4.73 2.27
N MET A 656 -9.64 5.43 1.28
CA MET A 656 -9.59 6.89 1.23
C MET A 656 -10.41 7.56 2.35
N PHE A 657 -11.32 6.83 2.98
CA PHE A 657 -12.17 7.35 4.06
C PHE A 657 -11.61 7.08 5.46
N THR A 658 -10.38 6.59 5.57
CA THR A 658 -9.66 6.48 6.87
C THR A 658 -9.29 7.85 7.40
N SER A 659 -8.90 7.94 8.66
CA SER A 659 -8.33 9.16 9.25
C SER A 659 -6.85 9.35 8.93
N ASP A 660 -6.11 8.27 8.63
CA ASP A 660 -4.67 8.30 8.36
C ASP A 660 -4.36 8.82 6.95
N PRO A 661 -3.63 9.93 6.79
CA PRO A 661 -3.31 10.53 5.50
C PRO A 661 -2.49 9.61 4.58
N THR A 662 -1.60 8.80 5.15
CA THR A 662 -0.76 7.85 4.40
C THR A 662 -1.61 6.76 3.78
N ILE A 663 -2.51 6.17 4.57
CA ILE A 663 -3.42 5.13 4.10
C ILE A 663 -4.41 5.68 3.06
N LYS A 664 -4.91 6.92 3.25
CA LYS A 664 -5.71 7.62 2.23
C LYS A 664 -4.98 7.73 0.90
N ALA A 665 -3.72 8.18 0.93
CA ALA A 665 -2.91 8.34 -0.26
C ALA A 665 -2.64 7.00 -0.97
N ILE A 666 -2.33 5.94 -0.21
CA ILE A 666 -2.13 4.59 -0.72
C ILE A 666 -3.43 4.06 -1.37
N GLY A 667 -4.55 4.13 -0.66
CA GLY A 667 -5.84 3.65 -1.14
C GLY A 667 -6.29 4.33 -2.43
N PHE A 668 -6.21 5.67 -2.49
CA PHE A 668 -6.51 6.44 -3.69
C PHE A 668 -5.60 6.06 -4.86
N SER A 669 -4.30 5.97 -4.60
CA SER A 669 -3.31 5.69 -5.64
C SER A 669 -3.52 4.33 -6.29
N PHE A 670 -3.87 3.31 -5.49
CA PHE A 670 -4.22 1.99 -6.02
C PHE A 670 -5.57 2.01 -6.74
N ALA A 671 -6.57 2.71 -6.19
CA ALA A 671 -7.87 2.84 -6.84
C ALA A 671 -7.77 3.46 -8.22
N ILE A 672 -7.14 4.64 -8.34
CA ILE A 672 -6.99 5.33 -9.62
C ILE A 672 -6.10 4.55 -10.59
N GLY A 673 -5.03 3.92 -10.08
CA GLY A 673 -4.15 3.07 -10.88
C GLY A 673 -4.89 1.91 -11.53
N VAL A 674 -5.69 1.15 -10.76
CA VAL A 674 -6.52 0.06 -11.27
C VAL A 674 -7.60 0.57 -12.23
N LEU A 675 -8.23 1.71 -11.93
CA LEU A 675 -9.25 2.30 -12.79
C LEU A 675 -8.68 2.65 -14.16
N LEU A 676 -7.56 3.36 -14.21
CA LEU A 676 -6.91 3.79 -15.45
C LEU A 676 -6.38 2.58 -16.23
N ASP A 677 -5.75 1.63 -15.56
CA ASP A 677 -5.24 0.43 -16.21
C ASP A 677 -6.37 -0.41 -16.80
N ALA A 678 -7.39 -0.75 -16.03
CA ALA A 678 -8.46 -1.63 -16.49
C ALA A 678 -9.32 -0.99 -17.60
N PHE A 679 -9.77 0.25 -17.43
CA PHE A 679 -10.73 0.86 -18.34
C PHE A 679 -10.07 1.58 -19.52
N VAL A 680 -9.03 2.39 -19.26
CA VAL A 680 -8.38 3.14 -20.34
C VAL A 680 -7.39 2.26 -21.06
N VAL A 681 -6.49 1.57 -20.36
CA VAL A 681 -5.47 0.78 -21.03
C VAL A 681 -6.04 -0.54 -21.56
N ARG A 682 -6.63 -1.39 -20.70
CA ARG A 682 -7.02 -2.77 -21.06
C ARG A 682 -8.25 -2.87 -21.92
N LEU A 683 -9.30 -2.16 -21.57
CA LEU A 683 -10.57 -2.24 -22.30
C LEU A 683 -10.64 -1.26 -23.49
N THR A 684 -9.67 -0.34 -23.63
CA THR A 684 -9.69 0.67 -24.68
C THR A 684 -8.42 0.70 -25.52
N LEU A 685 -7.24 1.00 -24.94
CA LEU A 685 -6.00 1.14 -25.73
C LEU A 685 -5.48 -0.20 -26.26
N VAL A 686 -5.48 -1.27 -25.44
CA VAL A 686 -5.02 -2.59 -25.86
C VAL A 686 -5.80 -3.13 -27.06
N PRO A 687 -7.15 -3.16 -27.05
CA PRO A 687 -7.93 -3.54 -28.24
C PRO A 687 -7.68 -2.65 -29.46
N ALA A 688 -7.50 -1.32 -29.25
CA ALA A 688 -7.21 -0.40 -30.35
C ALA A 688 -5.86 -0.70 -31.00
N VAL A 689 -4.80 -0.91 -30.21
CA VAL A 689 -3.48 -1.29 -30.72
C VAL A 689 -3.52 -2.65 -31.42
N MET A 690 -4.20 -3.64 -30.84
CA MET A 690 -4.34 -4.96 -31.46
C MET A 690 -5.08 -4.90 -32.80
N ALA A 691 -6.13 -4.10 -32.90
CA ALA A 691 -6.85 -3.87 -34.15
C ALA A 691 -6.04 -3.08 -35.20
N LEU A 692 -5.09 -2.23 -34.74
CA LEU A 692 -4.22 -1.45 -35.62
C LEU A 692 -3.10 -2.32 -36.21
N VAL A 693 -2.40 -3.08 -35.36
CA VAL A 693 -1.27 -3.95 -35.72
C VAL A 693 -1.76 -5.20 -36.48
N GLY A 694 -2.97 -5.66 -36.18
CA GLY A 694 -3.59 -6.83 -36.81
C GLY A 694 -2.82 -8.13 -36.55
N GLY A 695 -2.76 -9.02 -37.53
CA GLY A 695 -2.12 -10.34 -37.40
C GLY A 695 -0.62 -10.31 -37.05
N ARG A 696 0.07 -9.20 -37.34
CA ARG A 696 1.52 -9.04 -37.05
C ARG A 696 1.81 -9.07 -35.54
N ILE A 697 0.84 -8.77 -34.68
CA ILE A 697 1.02 -8.79 -33.24
C ILE A 697 1.36 -10.19 -32.71
N TRP A 698 0.98 -11.24 -33.46
CA TRP A 698 1.23 -12.64 -33.13
C TRP A 698 2.49 -13.20 -33.78
N SER A 699 3.25 -12.36 -34.50
CA SER A 699 4.52 -12.77 -35.11
C SER A 699 5.55 -13.08 -34.02
N HIS A 700 6.29 -14.15 -34.21
CA HIS A 700 7.30 -14.59 -33.28
C HIS A 700 8.58 -15.02 -34.03
N PRO A 701 9.77 -14.75 -33.46
CA PRO A 701 11.03 -15.26 -33.98
C PRO A 701 11.07 -16.80 -33.97
N ARG A 702 11.82 -17.41 -34.87
CA ARG A 702 11.89 -18.87 -35.03
C ARG A 702 12.30 -19.62 -33.78
N TRP A 703 13.15 -19.02 -32.92
CA TRP A 703 13.64 -19.63 -31.70
C TRP A 703 12.57 -19.78 -30.60
N PHE A 704 11.46 -19.02 -30.65
CA PHE A 704 10.33 -19.20 -29.72
C PHE A 704 9.60 -20.55 -29.88
N ARG A 705 9.81 -21.27 -30.99
CA ARG A 705 9.21 -22.58 -31.22
C ARG A 705 9.71 -23.64 -30.27
N HIS A 706 10.92 -23.46 -29.71
CA HIS A 706 11.54 -24.39 -28.75
C HIS A 706 11.09 -24.19 -27.31
N LEU A 707 10.40 -23.07 -26.99
CA LEU A 707 9.87 -22.85 -25.65
C LEU A 707 8.67 -23.76 -25.37
N PRO A 708 8.53 -24.32 -24.15
CA PRO A 708 7.37 -25.09 -23.75
C PRO A 708 6.10 -24.25 -23.88
N ASP A 709 4.98 -24.87 -24.27
CA ASP A 709 3.67 -24.21 -24.39
C ASP A 709 3.00 -24.23 -23.00
N PRO A 710 3.02 -23.12 -22.27
CA PRO A 710 2.30 -23.04 -20.99
C PRO A 710 0.81 -22.94 -21.32
N ASP A 711 0.09 -24.07 -21.26
CA ASP A 711 -1.37 -24.09 -21.39
C ASP A 711 -2.00 -23.37 -20.19
N ILE A 712 -1.94 -22.02 -20.21
CA ILE A 712 -2.38 -21.16 -19.10
C ILE A 712 -3.90 -21.23 -18.91
N GLU A 713 -4.65 -21.54 -19.98
CA GLU A 713 -6.12 -21.61 -19.94
C GLU A 713 -6.67 -23.04 -19.88
N GLY A 714 -5.82 -24.07 -19.88
CA GLY A 714 -6.25 -25.46 -19.81
C GLY A 714 -7.01 -25.95 -21.05
N LYS A 715 -6.69 -25.44 -22.25
CA LYS A 715 -7.36 -25.78 -23.52
C LYS A 715 -7.34 -27.28 -23.79
N ARG A 716 -6.20 -27.92 -23.58
CA ARG A 716 -6.05 -29.37 -23.77
C ARG A 716 -6.99 -30.16 -22.85
N LEU A 717 -7.29 -29.61 -21.68
CA LEU A 717 -8.20 -30.22 -20.72
C LEU A 717 -9.68 -30.05 -21.15
N GLU A 718 -10.07 -28.88 -21.68
CA GLU A 718 -11.42 -28.63 -22.22
C GLU A 718 -11.70 -29.49 -23.47
N GLU A 719 -10.75 -29.61 -24.38
CA GLU A 719 -10.86 -30.44 -25.58
C GLU A 719 -10.97 -31.92 -25.25
N ALA A 720 -10.17 -32.42 -24.32
CA ALA A 720 -10.24 -33.78 -23.82
C ALA A 720 -11.61 -34.12 -23.19
N HIS A 721 -12.19 -33.15 -22.46
CA HIS A 721 -13.51 -33.33 -21.84
C HIS A 721 -14.67 -33.27 -22.86
N ARG A 722 -14.58 -32.43 -23.87
CA ARG A 722 -15.57 -32.41 -24.98
C ARG A 722 -15.54 -33.67 -25.83
N GLY A 723 -14.34 -34.21 -26.08
CA GLY A 723 -14.16 -35.47 -26.82
C GLY A 723 -14.73 -36.68 -26.10
N SER A 724 -14.61 -36.75 -24.76
CA SER A 724 -15.16 -37.85 -23.95
C SER A 724 -16.67 -37.77 -23.74
N GLY A 725 -17.27 -36.54 -23.81
CA GLY A 725 -18.72 -36.34 -23.76
C GLY A 725 -19.44 -36.83 -25.00
N ASN A 726 -18.84 -36.66 -26.19
CA ASN A 726 -19.41 -37.11 -27.46
C ASN A 726 -19.34 -38.65 -27.68
N GLN A 727 -18.49 -39.34 -26.89
CA GLN A 727 -18.40 -40.81 -26.94
C GLN A 727 -19.39 -41.49 -25.98
N ARG A 728 -20.07 -40.76 -25.11
CA ARG A 728 -21.05 -41.28 -24.12
C ARG A 728 -22.51 -41.01 -24.50
N GLN A 729 -22.77 -40.30 -25.61
CA GLN A 729 -24.08 -40.18 -26.26
C GLN A 729 -24.14 -41.14 -27.47
#